data_4fd47151bb13386ddba4311aa67e22d0
#
_entry.id   4fd47151bb13386ddba4311aa67e22d0
#
_cell.length_a   1.000
_cell.length_b   1.000
_cell.length_c   1.000
_cell.angle_alpha   90.00
_cell.angle_beta   90.00
_cell.angle_gamma   90.00
#
_symmetry.space_group_name_H-M   'P 1'
#
loop_
_entity.id
_entity.type
_entity.pdbx_description
1 polymer ?
#
loop_
_entity_poly.entity_id
_entity_poly.type
_entity_poly.pdbx_seq_one_letter_code
_entity_poly.pdbx_strand_id
1 'polypeptide(L)'
;MKRLVGIFFTATLVVAAQDTRYPPDGSQIPGPGGRSTPDWVEELSEWQMATGGEHEAWLNDLRQWRHERLIRMGYDDTEYRRPELLWTQRNFIQPQMMAEERYFYDPAAGKYTVDRYLDDLDKRYGGIDSVLIWPVYPNIGIDNRNQWDLARDLPGSVAGLRRMVEDFHRRGVRVFFPSMPWDTGTRDVGQPYWSAAAELMAEIGSDGVNGDTFNGMPRAYRTASDQTGHPVTFEPEGSPSADEMLMWNNQSWGYWKYPFAPLVSKLKWLEPRHMINVCDRWARDKTDNLQAAFFNGVGYESWENIWGIWNQIAPRDAEALRRVAYIERQFAELLVAREWEPYAPTLQYGVFATRFPGEGRTLWTVVNRNEYDVGGEQIQVRHVEGARYYDVWSGAEIKPRIDGAGAVLSFAMEAKGFGAILAVLPGVAPRNLDATLAQTRQWARVPLASLSNEWKFLPQHIVETAPTKLPSASPPGMVHVPAGAFDFRVTGIEIEGFNWAGLDVQYPWEDAPRRGHHHLLTMKPFYIDRYPVTNAGFKKFLDAAQYHPQDDHNFLKDWRNGTYPDGWANKPVTCVSLEDARAYAAWAGKRLPHEWEWQYAAQGTDGRLYPWGNSWDERAVAAPYKGRDLPGPADVDAHPAGASPFGVMDMTGNIWLWTDEFVDEHTRSGVVRGGSYYRPQGSMWYFPQAYKLNEHGKYLLMAPSKDRAGTLGFRCAMDE
;
A
#
# COMPACT_ATOMS: atom_id res chain seq x y z
N MET A 1 -3.28 -33.47 -20.36
CA MET A 1 -2.18 -32.52 -20.53
C MET A 1 -2.69 -31.28 -21.27
N LYS A 2 -3.16 -30.28 -20.57
CA LYS A 2 -3.32 -28.92 -21.08
C LYS A 2 -2.74 -28.00 -20.01
N ARG A 3 -1.61 -27.37 -20.33
CA ARG A 3 -0.92 -26.39 -19.48
C ARG A 3 -1.81 -25.17 -19.39
N LEU A 4 -2.24 -24.81 -18.19
CA LEU A 4 -2.69 -23.45 -17.91
C LEU A 4 -1.45 -22.55 -17.99
N VAL A 5 -1.39 -21.76 -19.03
CA VAL A 5 -0.46 -20.65 -19.16
C VAL A 5 -1.03 -19.53 -18.27
N GLY A 6 -0.38 -19.29 -17.16
CA GLY A 6 -0.62 -18.07 -16.39
C GLY A 6 -0.26 -16.88 -17.28
N ILE A 7 -1.25 -16.07 -17.58
CA ILE A 7 -1.03 -14.79 -18.27
C ILE A 7 -0.45 -13.83 -17.23
N PHE A 8 0.88 -13.78 -17.19
CA PHE A 8 1.56 -12.64 -16.63
C PHE A 8 1.28 -11.46 -17.57
N PHE A 9 0.51 -10.49 -17.11
CA PHE A 9 0.55 -9.17 -17.69
C PHE A 9 1.89 -8.52 -17.31
N THR A 10 2.95 -8.94 -17.96
CA THR A 10 4.03 -8.01 -18.26
C THR A 10 3.41 -7.06 -19.28
N ALA A 11 3.19 -5.81 -18.89
CA ALA A 11 2.97 -4.76 -19.86
C ALA A 11 4.20 -4.71 -20.74
N THR A 12 4.19 -5.50 -21.81
CA THR A 12 5.15 -5.36 -22.89
C THR A 12 4.76 -4.06 -23.57
N LEU A 13 5.46 -2.97 -23.21
CA LEU A 13 5.44 -1.76 -24.02
C LEU A 13 5.76 -2.20 -25.45
N VAL A 14 4.73 -2.19 -26.31
CA VAL A 14 4.93 -2.30 -27.75
C VAL A 14 5.60 -1.00 -28.15
N VAL A 15 6.92 -1.04 -28.21
CA VAL A 15 7.71 0.07 -28.78
C VAL A 15 7.39 0.10 -30.25
N ALA A 16 6.45 0.97 -30.66
CA ALA A 16 6.30 1.32 -32.06
C ALA A 16 7.61 1.97 -32.54
N ALA A 17 7.98 1.73 -33.79
CA ALA A 17 9.14 2.40 -34.39
C ALA A 17 8.97 3.90 -34.24
N GLN A 18 9.88 4.53 -33.50
CA GLN A 18 9.73 5.91 -33.07
C GLN A 18 10.77 6.80 -33.74
N ASP A 19 10.36 8.05 -33.93
CA ASP A 19 11.31 9.09 -34.20
C ASP A 19 12.33 9.11 -33.04
N THR A 20 13.53 8.64 -33.30
CA THR A 20 14.62 8.51 -32.32
C THR A 20 15.09 9.87 -31.79
N ARG A 21 14.59 10.96 -32.32
CA ARG A 21 14.88 12.31 -31.89
C ARG A 21 14.23 12.67 -30.55
N TYR A 22 13.03 12.12 -30.28
CA TYR A 22 12.26 12.43 -29.08
C TYR A 22 11.83 11.14 -28.38
N PRO A 23 11.61 11.17 -27.08
CA PRO A 23 11.21 9.98 -26.36
C PRO A 23 9.87 9.48 -26.89
N PRO A 24 9.69 8.17 -26.85
CA PRO A 24 8.39 7.57 -26.95
C PRO A 24 7.47 8.13 -25.88
N ASP A 25 6.16 7.92 -26.05
CA ASP A 25 5.18 8.11 -24.97
C ASP A 25 5.51 7.15 -23.83
N GLY A 26 6.44 7.52 -23.04
CA GLY A 26 7.01 6.84 -21.90
C GLY A 26 7.50 7.88 -20.90
N SER A 27 7.92 7.47 -19.74
CA SER A 27 8.37 8.33 -18.66
C SER A 27 9.79 8.94 -18.88
N GLN A 28 10.48 8.54 -19.94
CA GLN A 28 11.89 8.89 -20.15
C GLN A 28 12.07 9.97 -21.20
N ILE A 29 13.02 10.85 -20.98
CA ILE A 29 13.48 11.87 -21.93
C ILE A 29 14.73 11.35 -22.63
N PRO A 30 14.94 11.61 -23.94
CA PRO A 30 16.16 11.20 -24.62
C PRO A 30 17.37 11.93 -24.05
N GLY A 31 18.48 11.23 -23.97
CA GLY A 31 19.76 11.81 -23.70
C GLY A 31 20.37 12.51 -24.92
N PRO A 32 21.63 12.90 -24.83
CA PRO A 32 22.39 13.52 -25.94
C PRO A 32 22.28 12.66 -27.19
N GLY A 33 22.03 13.33 -28.34
CA GLY A 33 21.87 12.65 -29.63
C GLY A 33 20.58 11.87 -29.81
N GLY A 34 19.58 12.05 -28.95
CA GLY A 34 18.21 11.43 -29.08
C GLY A 34 18.12 9.96 -28.71
N ARG A 35 19.11 9.40 -28.01
CA ARG A 35 19.10 7.99 -27.57
C ARG A 35 18.19 7.77 -26.37
N SER A 36 17.63 6.56 -26.24
CA SER A 36 16.82 6.18 -25.09
C SER A 36 17.66 5.87 -23.86
N THR A 37 17.13 6.09 -22.67
CA THR A 37 17.85 5.98 -21.40
C THR A 37 18.58 4.65 -21.18
N PRO A 38 18.02 3.46 -21.45
CA PRO A 38 18.70 2.21 -21.14
C PRO A 38 20.07 2.05 -21.82
N ASP A 39 20.23 2.64 -23.01
CA ASP A 39 21.42 2.43 -23.84
C ASP A 39 22.52 3.45 -23.55
N TRP A 40 22.22 4.56 -22.88
CA TRP A 40 23.17 5.66 -22.65
C TRP A 40 23.37 6.03 -21.18
N VAL A 41 22.91 5.19 -20.25
CA VAL A 41 23.17 5.40 -18.81
C VAL A 41 24.68 5.46 -18.53
N GLU A 42 25.48 4.61 -19.15
CA GLU A 42 26.93 4.62 -19.02
C GLU A 42 27.56 5.83 -19.74
N GLU A 43 27.07 6.16 -20.90
CA GLU A 43 27.51 7.32 -21.68
C GLU A 43 27.19 8.66 -21.01
N LEU A 44 26.10 8.75 -20.23
CA LEU A 44 25.78 9.97 -19.48
C LEU A 44 26.83 10.32 -18.43
N SER A 45 27.45 9.35 -17.79
CA SER A 45 28.50 9.60 -16.83
C SER A 45 29.74 10.24 -17.50
N GLU A 46 30.08 9.77 -18.69
CA GLU A 46 31.15 10.36 -19.50
C GLU A 46 30.78 11.75 -20.07
N TRP A 47 29.52 11.87 -20.51
CA TRP A 47 29.00 13.11 -21.07
C TRP A 47 28.85 14.24 -20.04
N GLN A 48 28.47 13.95 -18.79
CA GLN A 48 28.41 14.93 -17.71
C GLN A 48 29.79 15.61 -17.46
N MET A 49 30.86 14.86 -17.69
CA MET A 49 32.22 15.35 -17.54
C MET A 49 32.72 16.06 -18.80
N ALA A 50 31.97 15.99 -19.90
CA ALA A 50 32.30 16.66 -21.16
C ALA A 50 31.86 18.14 -21.17
N THR A 51 32.33 18.87 -22.11
CA THR A 51 32.20 20.34 -22.21
C THR A 51 30.77 20.84 -22.33
N GLY A 52 30.43 21.96 -21.68
CA GLY A 52 29.12 22.58 -21.60
C GLY A 52 28.34 22.81 -22.91
N GLY A 53 28.95 22.69 -24.07
CA GLY A 53 28.27 22.89 -25.36
C GLY A 53 27.33 21.77 -25.76
N GLU A 54 27.65 20.53 -25.44
CA GLU A 54 26.77 19.36 -25.71
C GLU A 54 25.54 19.37 -24.80
N HIS A 55 25.70 19.71 -23.53
CA HIS A 55 24.63 19.88 -22.60
C HIS A 55 23.62 20.95 -23.03
N GLU A 56 24.10 22.12 -23.43
CA GLU A 56 23.27 23.22 -23.90
C GLU A 56 22.48 22.84 -25.17
N ALA A 57 23.13 22.17 -26.13
CA ALA A 57 22.45 21.69 -27.34
C ALA A 57 21.33 20.70 -27.01
N TRP A 58 21.62 19.70 -26.18
CA TRP A 58 20.63 18.73 -25.70
C TRP A 58 19.47 19.38 -24.96
N LEU A 59 19.74 20.31 -24.04
CA LEU A 59 18.76 21.03 -23.28
C LEU A 59 17.84 21.90 -24.17
N ASN A 60 18.41 22.51 -25.21
CA ASN A 60 17.63 23.26 -26.18
C ASN A 60 16.72 22.34 -27.01
N ASP A 61 17.20 21.16 -27.41
CA ASP A 61 16.35 20.15 -28.07
C ASP A 61 15.20 19.70 -27.17
N LEU A 62 15.45 19.49 -25.88
CA LEU A 62 14.38 19.14 -24.92
C LEU A 62 13.36 20.28 -24.73
N ARG A 63 13.82 21.53 -24.67
CA ARG A 63 12.94 22.71 -24.57
C ARG A 63 12.07 22.85 -25.82
N GLN A 64 12.64 22.63 -27.00
CA GLN A 64 11.91 22.64 -28.25
C GLN A 64 10.90 21.51 -28.31
N TRP A 65 11.30 20.30 -27.96
CA TRP A 65 10.38 19.16 -27.88
C TRP A 65 9.20 19.43 -26.93
N ARG A 66 9.48 19.95 -25.71
CA ARG A 66 8.42 20.32 -24.74
C ARG A 66 7.47 21.35 -25.35
N HIS A 67 8.00 22.38 -25.99
CA HIS A 67 7.21 23.44 -26.62
C HIS A 67 6.26 22.87 -27.69
N GLU A 68 6.79 22.08 -28.61
CA GLU A 68 5.98 21.43 -29.66
C GLU A 68 4.93 20.46 -29.07
N ARG A 69 5.31 19.71 -28.04
CA ARG A 69 4.42 18.74 -27.39
C ARG A 69 3.24 19.43 -26.73
N LEU A 70 3.47 20.50 -25.99
CA LEU A 70 2.41 21.30 -25.35
C LEU A 70 1.45 21.89 -26.39
N ILE A 71 1.94 22.32 -27.54
CA ILE A 71 1.09 22.79 -28.66
C ILE A 71 0.21 21.65 -29.19
N ARG A 72 0.79 20.48 -29.44
CA ARG A 72 0.04 19.31 -29.97
C ARG A 72 -1.04 18.84 -29.00
N MET A 73 -0.79 18.88 -27.70
CA MET A 73 -1.75 18.53 -26.66
C MET A 73 -2.88 19.55 -26.54
N GLY A 74 -2.74 20.77 -27.08
CA GLY A 74 -3.63 21.88 -26.74
C GLY A 74 -3.58 22.16 -25.23
N TYR A 75 -2.37 22.14 -24.65
CA TYR A 75 -2.15 22.16 -23.22
C TYR A 75 -2.79 23.37 -22.54
N ASP A 76 -3.55 23.10 -21.48
CA ASP A 76 -4.17 24.07 -20.57
C ASP A 76 -3.76 23.73 -19.12
N ASP A 77 -3.18 24.72 -18.43
CA ASP A 77 -2.69 24.58 -17.08
C ASP A 77 -3.71 24.96 -15.99
N THR A 78 -4.98 25.10 -16.35
CA THR A 78 -6.05 25.54 -15.43
C THR A 78 -6.11 24.67 -14.18
N GLU A 79 -5.95 23.36 -14.29
CA GLU A 79 -5.97 22.42 -13.18
C GLU A 79 -4.87 22.71 -12.13
N TYR A 80 -3.68 23.11 -12.57
CA TYR A 80 -2.53 23.44 -11.70
C TYR A 80 -2.62 24.84 -11.07
N ARG A 81 -3.62 25.64 -11.46
CA ARG A 81 -3.90 26.97 -10.91
C ARG A 81 -5.12 26.99 -10.00
N ARG A 82 -5.84 25.88 -9.86
CA ARG A 82 -7.02 25.77 -8.99
C ARG A 82 -6.59 25.97 -7.53
N PRO A 83 -7.13 26.97 -6.81
CA PRO A 83 -6.70 27.28 -5.43
C PRO A 83 -6.81 26.08 -4.48
N GLU A 84 -7.87 25.28 -4.66
CA GLU A 84 -8.15 24.09 -3.84
C GLU A 84 -7.16 22.94 -4.07
N LEU A 85 -6.39 22.95 -5.18
CA LEU A 85 -5.42 21.91 -5.56
C LEU A 85 -3.95 22.38 -5.51
N LEU A 86 -3.66 23.64 -5.17
CA LEU A 86 -2.28 24.16 -5.13
C LEU A 86 -1.38 23.39 -4.15
N TRP A 87 -1.94 22.79 -3.12
CA TRP A 87 -1.20 22.00 -2.13
C TRP A 87 -0.50 20.79 -2.75
N THR A 88 -1.01 20.24 -3.86
CA THR A 88 -0.43 19.09 -4.56
C THR A 88 1.02 19.35 -4.97
N GLN A 89 1.37 20.60 -5.27
CA GLN A 89 2.72 21.02 -5.66
C GLN A 89 3.74 20.96 -4.50
N ARG A 90 3.28 20.60 -3.29
CA ARG A 90 4.07 20.48 -2.07
C ARG A 90 3.84 19.17 -1.33
N ASN A 91 3.29 18.18 -2.02
CA ASN A 91 3.01 16.84 -1.47
C ASN A 91 4.24 15.95 -1.59
N PHE A 92 5.26 16.20 -0.76
CA PHE A 92 6.57 15.52 -0.86
C PHE A 92 6.62 14.18 -0.14
N ILE A 93 5.78 13.94 0.86
CA ILE A 93 5.70 12.65 1.54
C ILE A 93 4.25 12.20 1.64
N GLN A 94 3.96 11.05 1.06
CA GLN A 94 2.68 10.38 1.15
C GLN A 94 2.89 8.92 1.58
N PRO A 95 2.50 8.51 2.79
CA PRO A 95 2.43 7.10 3.11
C PRO A 95 1.14 6.47 2.58
N GLN A 96 1.26 5.22 2.10
CA GLN A 96 0.12 4.33 1.96
C GLN A 96 0.04 3.40 3.17
N MET A 97 -1.16 3.23 3.71
CA MET A 97 -1.42 2.31 4.81
C MET A 97 -2.76 1.59 4.65
N MET A 98 -2.87 0.41 5.24
CA MET A 98 -4.17 -0.25 5.45
C MET A 98 -4.90 0.42 6.62
N ALA A 99 -6.23 0.54 6.50
CA ALA A 99 -7.06 1.11 7.57
C ALA A 99 -6.94 0.33 8.90
N GLU A 100 -6.49 -0.91 8.83
CA GLU A 100 -6.26 -1.84 9.94
C GLU A 100 -5.00 -1.53 10.76
N GLU A 101 -4.23 -0.52 10.39
CA GLU A 101 -3.02 -0.10 11.13
C GLU A 101 -3.35 0.26 12.59
N ARG A 102 -2.71 -0.41 13.56
CA ARG A 102 -3.04 -0.29 14.99
C ARG A 102 -2.62 1.04 15.63
N TYR A 103 -1.71 1.78 15.02
CA TYR A 103 -1.41 3.15 15.45
C TYR A 103 -2.45 4.14 14.94
N PHE A 104 -3.17 3.78 13.89
CA PHE A 104 -4.22 4.59 13.28
C PHE A 104 -5.61 4.29 13.87
N TYR A 105 -5.89 3.02 14.22
CA TYR A 105 -7.16 2.64 14.82
C TYR A 105 -6.95 1.80 16.09
N ASP A 106 -7.59 2.23 17.18
CA ASP A 106 -7.59 1.50 18.45
C ASP A 106 -8.92 0.73 18.60
N PRO A 107 -8.91 -0.60 18.42
CA PRO A 107 -10.12 -1.41 18.51
C PRO A 107 -10.69 -1.48 19.94
N ALA A 108 -9.85 -1.33 20.98
CA ALA A 108 -10.31 -1.34 22.38
C ALA A 108 -11.04 -0.04 22.75
N ALA A 109 -10.58 1.09 22.19
CA ALA A 109 -11.24 2.39 22.38
C ALA A 109 -12.32 2.66 21.35
N GLY A 110 -12.42 1.88 20.27
CA GLY A 110 -13.36 2.05 19.18
C GLY A 110 -13.19 3.36 18.42
N LYS A 111 -11.96 3.83 18.25
CA LYS A 111 -11.71 5.16 17.66
C LYS A 111 -10.48 5.21 16.76
N TYR A 112 -10.51 6.13 15.80
CA TYR A 112 -9.33 6.53 15.04
C TYR A 112 -8.35 7.32 15.93
N THR A 113 -7.09 6.96 15.91
CA THR A 113 -5.99 7.56 16.68
C THR A 113 -5.02 8.28 15.74
N VAL A 114 -5.58 9.19 14.93
CA VAL A 114 -4.83 9.97 13.92
C VAL A 114 -3.60 10.65 14.51
N ASP A 115 -3.72 11.27 15.68
CA ASP A 115 -2.58 11.93 16.34
C ASP A 115 -1.45 10.93 16.64
N ARG A 116 -1.77 9.73 17.16
CA ARG A 116 -0.77 8.70 17.47
C ARG A 116 -0.04 8.25 16.21
N TYR A 117 -0.75 8.04 15.12
CA TYR A 117 -0.18 7.67 13.83
C TYR A 117 0.75 8.76 13.29
N LEU A 118 0.28 10.01 13.29
CA LEU A 118 1.07 11.14 12.80
C LEU A 118 2.29 11.43 13.68
N ASP A 119 2.19 11.30 15.01
CA ASP A 119 3.31 11.48 15.93
C ASP A 119 4.41 10.42 15.70
N ASP A 120 4.03 9.19 15.35
CA ASP A 120 4.98 8.15 14.96
C ASP A 120 5.71 8.52 13.66
N LEU A 121 5.00 8.94 12.63
CA LEU A 121 5.58 9.36 11.36
C LEU A 121 6.48 10.60 11.52
N ASP A 122 6.07 11.57 12.34
CA ASP A 122 6.89 12.74 12.66
C ASP A 122 8.21 12.33 13.34
N LYS A 123 8.12 11.44 14.30
CA LYS A 123 9.30 10.90 14.98
C LYS A 123 10.21 10.15 14.02
N ARG A 124 9.69 9.31 13.14
CA ARG A 124 10.49 8.48 12.23
C ARG A 124 11.14 9.30 11.11
N TYR A 125 10.38 10.14 10.40
CA TYR A 125 10.91 10.88 9.24
C TYR A 125 10.36 12.31 9.06
N GLY A 126 9.93 12.95 10.14
CA GLY A 126 9.65 14.39 10.12
C GLY A 126 8.28 14.80 9.57
N GLY A 127 7.30 13.89 9.65
CA GLY A 127 5.92 14.15 9.27
C GLY A 127 5.66 13.99 7.76
N ILE A 128 4.39 14.10 7.40
CA ILE A 128 3.85 13.82 6.07
C ILE A 128 3.01 14.99 5.56
N ASP A 129 2.80 15.05 4.25
CA ASP A 129 1.97 16.07 3.60
C ASP A 129 0.58 15.54 3.26
N SER A 130 0.50 14.26 2.87
CA SER A 130 -0.76 13.55 2.69
C SER A 130 -0.65 12.09 3.14
N VAL A 131 -1.78 11.40 3.20
CA VAL A 131 -1.85 9.96 3.48
C VAL A 131 -2.83 9.30 2.53
N LEU A 132 -2.48 8.14 2.00
CA LEU A 132 -3.37 7.28 1.25
C LEU A 132 -3.84 6.15 2.17
N ILE A 133 -5.14 6.17 2.51
CA ILE A 133 -5.76 5.17 3.36
C ILE A 133 -6.44 4.13 2.50
N TRP A 134 -6.05 2.87 2.66
CA TRP A 134 -6.62 1.75 1.93
C TRP A 134 -7.65 1.02 2.79
N PRO A 135 -8.96 1.20 2.54
CA PRO A 135 -10.00 0.76 3.47
C PRO A 135 -10.50 -0.66 3.23
N VAL A 136 -10.14 -1.26 2.08
CA VAL A 136 -10.81 -2.48 1.59
C VAL A 136 -9.85 -3.64 1.32
N TYR A 137 -8.62 -3.36 1.24
CA TYR A 137 -7.56 -4.26 0.85
C TYR A 137 -6.99 -5.01 2.10
N PRO A 138 -6.76 -6.30 2.11
CA PRO A 138 -6.99 -7.26 1.05
C PRO A 138 -8.37 -7.96 1.11
N ASN A 139 -9.32 -7.47 1.87
CA ASN A 139 -10.57 -8.17 2.20
C ASN A 139 -11.62 -8.16 1.07
N ILE A 140 -11.41 -7.37 0.02
CA ILE A 140 -12.35 -7.32 -1.11
C ILE A 140 -12.42 -8.68 -1.82
N GLY A 141 -13.65 -9.16 -2.03
CA GLY A 141 -13.90 -10.50 -2.59
C GLY A 141 -14.21 -11.57 -1.53
N ILE A 142 -14.13 -11.26 -0.22
CA ILE A 142 -14.61 -12.17 0.85
C ILE A 142 -16.10 -12.42 0.73
N ASP A 143 -16.89 -11.40 0.40
CA ASP A 143 -18.31 -11.45 0.06
C ASP A 143 -18.63 -10.49 -1.09
N ASN A 144 -19.89 -10.16 -1.32
CA ASN A 144 -20.31 -9.32 -2.44
C ASN A 144 -20.20 -7.81 -2.17
N ARG A 145 -19.67 -7.39 -1.04
CA ARG A 145 -19.43 -5.96 -0.78
C ARG A 145 -18.40 -5.43 -1.78
N ASN A 146 -18.76 -4.32 -2.42
CA ASN A 146 -17.83 -3.60 -3.28
C ASN A 146 -16.92 -2.67 -2.46
N GLN A 147 -15.98 -2.01 -3.13
CA GLN A 147 -15.05 -1.06 -2.52
C GLN A 147 -15.76 0.06 -1.72
N TRP A 148 -16.92 0.52 -2.18
CA TRP A 148 -17.70 1.58 -1.52
C TRP A 148 -18.45 1.05 -0.31
N ASP A 149 -18.97 -0.17 -0.35
CA ASP A 149 -19.59 -0.84 0.79
C ASP A 149 -18.56 -1.04 1.91
N LEU A 150 -17.39 -1.58 1.57
CA LEU A 150 -16.32 -1.82 2.55
C LEU A 150 -15.80 -0.53 3.19
N ALA A 151 -15.69 0.56 2.40
CA ALA A 151 -15.34 1.87 2.94
C ALA A 151 -16.39 2.36 3.95
N ARG A 152 -17.69 2.18 3.65
CA ARG A 152 -18.79 2.57 4.55
C ARG A 152 -18.94 1.66 5.78
N ASP A 153 -18.38 0.46 5.73
CA ASP A 153 -18.35 -0.47 6.87
C ASP A 153 -17.20 -0.18 7.86
N LEU A 154 -16.32 0.77 7.55
CA LEU A 154 -15.33 1.24 8.51
C LEU A 154 -15.98 1.85 9.75
N PRO A 155 -15.33 1.81 10.93
CA PRO A 155 -15.89 2.29 12.18
C PRO A 155 -16.49 3.70 12.11
N GLY A 156 -17.74 3.81 12.55
CA GLY A 156 -18.50 5.07 12.50
C GLY A 156 -19.04 5.44 11.12
N SER A 157 -18.87 4.55 10.11
CA SER A 157 -19.34 4.75 8.74
C SER A 157 -18.89 6.10 8.16
N VAL A 158 -19.64 6.68 7.22
CA VAL A 158 -19.32 7.98 6.58
C VAL A 158 -19.05 9.09 7.60
N ALA A 159 -19.84 9.16 8.66
CA ALA A 159 -19.65 10.17 9.71
C ALA A 159 -18.36 9.98 10.50
N GLY A 160 -17.94 8.72 10.71
CA GLY A 160 -16.66 8.37 11.32
C GLY A 160 -15.49 8.74 10.41
N LEU A 161 -15.60 8.43 9.12
CA LEU A 161 -14.60 8.77 8.12
C LEU A 161 -14.44 10.29 7.98
N ARG A 162 -15.52 11.04 7.95
CA ARG A 162 -15.46 12.50 7.90
C ARG A 162 -14.69 13.09 9.10
N ARG A 163 -15.01 12.64 10.31
CA ARG A 163 -14.26 13.08 11.51
C ARG A 163 -12.78 12.71 11.45
N MET A 164 -12.48 11.52 10.96
CA MET A 164 -11.11 11.06 10.78
C MET A 164 -10.36 11.95 9.77
N VAL A 165 -10.97 12.31 8.64
CA VAL A 165 -10.41 13.26 7.66
C VAL A 165 -10.20 14.63 8.30
N GLU A 166 -11.17 15.14 9.07
CA GLU A 166 -11.06 16.41 9.81
C GLU A 166 -9.90 16.38 10.82
N ASP A 167 -9.63 15.24 11.46
CA ASP A 167 -8.49 15.07 12.37
C ASP A 167 -7.15 15.15 11.64
N PHE A 168 -7.03 14.59 10.45
CA PHE A 168 -5.86 14.77 9.58
C PHE A 168 -5.70 16.23 9.15
N HIS A 169 -6.78 16.88 8.71
CA HIS A 169 -6.78 18.29 8.31
C HIS A 169 -6.35 19.22 9.46
N ARG A 170 -6.77 18.94 10.70
CA ARG A 170 -6.33 19.70 11.89
C ARG A 170 -4.79 19.64 12.05
N ARG A 171 -4.16 18.55 11.64
CA ARG A 171 -2.69 18.37 11.63
C ARG A 171 -2.04 18.84 10.33
N GLY A 172 -2.80 19.42 9.40
CA GLY A 172 -2.31 19.91 8.12
C GLY A 172 -2.02 18.82 7.06
N VAL A 173 -2.50 17.60 7.27
CA VAL A 173 -2.29 16.46 6.38
C VAL A 173 -3.52 16.24 5.50
N ARG A 174 -3.29 16.00 4.20
CA ARG A 174 -4.31 15.70 3.21
C ARG A 174 -4.61 14.20 3.15
N VAL A 175 -5.83 13.82 2.76
CA VAL A 175 -6.27 12.43 2.78
C VAL A 175 -6.72 11.95 1.42
N PHE A 176 -6.20 10.80 1.01
CA PHE A 176 -6.56 10.08 -0.21
C PHE A 176 -7.24 8.75 0.13
N PHE A 177 -8.14 8.35 -0.76
CA PHE A 177 -8.68 7.00 -0.81
C PHE A 177 -8.50 6.41 -2.20
N PRO A 178 -8.44 5.07 -2.35
CA PRO A 178 -8.30 4.44 -3.65
C PRO A 178 -9.61 4.39 -4.42
N SER A 179 -9.49 4.22 -5.73
CA SER A 179 -10.56 3.83 -6.65
C SER A 179 -10.07 2.65 -7.49
N MET A 180 -10.78 1.52 -7.45
CA MET A 180 -10.36 0.23 -7.98
C MET A 180 -11.24 -0.18 -9.17
N PRO A 181 -10.80 0.04 -10.43
CA PRO A 181 -11.61 -0.27 -11.62
C PRO A 181 -11.80 -1.76 -11.85
N TRP A 182 -10.95 -2.60 -11.26
CA TRP A 182 -11.02 -4.06 -11.34
C TRP A 182 -12.09 -4.67 -10.41
N ASP A 183 -12.70 -3.87 -9.52
CA ASP A 183 -13.78 -4.32 -8.63
C ASP A 183 -15.10 -4.47 -9.38
N THR A 184 -15.17 -5.46 -10.27
CA THR A 184 -16.33 -5.74 -11.14
C THR A 184 -17.11 -6.97 -10.75
N GLY A 185 -16.55 -7.80 -9.85
CA GLY A 185 -17.14 -9.08 -9.41
C GLY A 185 -18.03 -8.97 -8.17
N THR A 186 -18.09 -7.80 -7.55
CA THR A 186 -18.87 -7.50 -6.35
C THR A 186 -20.20 -6.82 -6.69
N ARG A 187 -20.93 -6.33 -5.70
CA ARG A 187 -22.22 -5.68 -5.87
C ARG A 187 -22.11 -4.43 -6.77
N ASP A 188 -23.00 -4.30 -7.74
CA ASP A 188 -23.09 -3.13 -8.60
C ASP A 188 -23.74 -1.97 -7.82
N VAL A 189 -23.18 -0.77 -7.96
CA VAL A 189 -23.75 0.45 -7.36
C VAL A 189 -24.82 1.10 -8.24
N GLY A 190 -25.01 0.62 -9.48
CA GLY A 190 -26.03 1.13 -10.40
C GLY A 190 -25.69 2.46 -11.06
N GLN A 191 -24.44 2.93 -10.96
CA GLN A 191 -23.93 4.13 -11.61
C GLN A 191 -22.46 3.93 -12.01
N PRO A 192 -21.89 4.79 -12.89
CA PRO A 192 -20.46 4.74 -13.18
C PRO A 192 -19.63 4.85 -11.90
N TYR A 193 -18.61 4.00 -11.75
CA TYR A 193 -17.86 3.93 -10.50
C TYR A 193 -17.09 5.24 -10.19
N TRP A 194 -16.71 6.05 -11.18
CA TRP A 194 -16.16 7.38 -10.96
C TRP A 194 -17.16 8.35 -10.31
N SER A 195 -18.45 8.22 -10.59
CA SER A 195 -19.48 9.00 -9.90
C SER A 195 -19.62 8.55 -8.45
N ALA A 196 -19.67 7.24 -8.21
CA ALA A 196 -19.70 6.70 -6.85
C ALA A 196 -18.46 7.08 -6.02
N ALA A 197 -17.28 7.10 -6.65
CA ALA A 197 -16.05 7.57 -6.02
C ALA A 197 -16.14 9.06 -5.65
N ALA A 198 -16.54 9.90 -6.60
CA ALA A 198 -16.65 11.34 -6.39
C ALA A 198 -17.65 11.69 -5.28
N GLU A 199 -18.79 11.01 -5.25
CA GLU A 199 -19.80 11.16 -4.19
C GLU A 199 -19.24 10.77 -2.83
N LEU A 200 -18.58 9.61 -2.71
CA LEU A 200 -17.99 9.17 -1.45
C LEU A 200 -16.91 10.15 -0.97
N MET A 201 -16.03 10.62 -1.86
CA MET A 201 -14.99 11.59 -1.50
C MET A 201 -15.61 12.90 -0.98
N ALA A 202 -16.67 13.38 -1.60
CA ALA A 202 -17.39 14.57 -1.14
C ALA A 202 -18.11 14.33 0.22
N GLU A 203 -18.71 13.13 0.39
CA GLU A 203 -19.37 12.75 1.66
C GLU A 203 -18.38 12.74 2.83
N ILE A 204 -17.18 12.21 2.64
CA ILE A 204 -16.16 12.09 3.70
C ILE A 204 -15.22 13.29 3.78
N GLY A 205 -15.19 14.17 2.77
CA GLY A 205 -14.31 15.33 2.73
C GLY A 205 -12.87 15.01 2.36
N SER A 206 -12.61 13.93 1.61
CA SER A 206 -11.29 13.54 1.14
C SER A 206 -10.70 14.55 0.15
N ASP A 207 -9.38 14.68 0.10
CA ASP A 207 -8.66 15.63 -0.78
C ASP A 207 -8.27 15.03 -2.11
N GLY A 208 -8.13 13.70 -2.18
CA GLY A 208 -7.64 13.03 -3.38
C GLY A 208 -8.15 11.61 -3.56
N VAL A 209 -8.01 11.14 -4.79
CA VAL A 209 -8.28 9.75 -5.19
C VAL A 209 -7.03 9.17 -5.83
N ASN A 210 -6.53 8.06 -5.27
CA ASN A 210 -5.54 7.24 -5.94
C ASN A 210 -6.25 6.24 -6.86
N GLY A 211 -5.80 6.18 -8.10
CA GLY A 211 -6.38 5.29 -9.13
C GLY A 211 -5.60 3.99 -9.24
N ASP A 212 -6.00 2.97 -8.48
CA ASP A 212 -5.38 1.64 -8.54
C ASP A 212 -5.48 1.06 -9.95
N THR A 213 -4.36 0.61 -10.52
CA THR A 213 -4.20 0.09 -11.87
C THR A 213 -4.52 1.07 -13.03
N PHE A 214 -4.82 2.33 -12.74
CA PHE A 214 -5.00 3.32 -13.80
C PHE A 214 -3.67 3.83 -14.36
N ASN A 215 -3.60 3.90 -15.69
CA ASN A 215 -2.59 4.68 -16.42
C ASN A 215 -3.18 6.05 -16.80
N GLY A 216 -3.43 6.87 -15.79
CA GLY A 216 -4.18 8.13 -15.90
C GLY A 216 -5.68 7.95 -15.62
N MET A 217 -6.22 8.80 -14.75
CA MET A 217 -7.66 8.81 -14.43
C MET A 217 -8.45 9.39 -15.61
N PRO A 218 -9.59 8.81 -16.01
CA PRO A 218 -10.41 9.33 -17.10
C PRO A 218 -10.96 10.73 -16.81
N ARG A 219 -11.11 11.56 -17.84
CA ARG A 219 -11.70 12.92 -17.69
C ARG A 219 -13.10 12.92 -17.07
N ALA A 220 -13.84 11.82 -17.24
CA ALA A 220 -15.15 11.64 -16.60
C ALA A 220 -15.09 11.72 -15.07
N TYR A 221 -13.98 11.29 -14.45
CA TYR A 221 -13.75 11.47 -13.00
C TYR A 221 -13.65 12.94 -12.62
N ARG A 222 -12.89 13.74 -13.40
CA ARG A 222 -12.77 15.19 -13.13
C ARG A 222 -14.14 15.84 -13.20
N THR A 223 -14.92 15.51 -14.23
CA THR A 223 -16.28 16.02 -14.40
C THR A 223 -17.18 15.62 -13.22
N ALA A 224 -17.16 14.35 -12.82
CA ALA A 224 -17.95 13.87 -11.68
C ALA A 224 -17.55 14.55 -10.35
N SER A 225 -16.25 14.67 -10.11
CA SER A 225 -15.74 15.35 -8.91
C SER A 225 -16.17 16.83 -8.87
N ASP A 226 -16.06 17.55 -9.98
CA ASP A 226 -16.48 18.96 -10.06
C ASP A 226 -17.99 19.11 -9.85
N GLN A 227 -18.80 18.16 -10.32
CA GLN A 227 -20.25 18.17 -10.13
C GLN A 227 -20.69 18.01 -8.68
N THR A 228 -19.88 17.38 -7.83
CA THR A 228 -20.17 17.28 -6.38
C THR A 228 -19.99 18.61 -5.64
N GLY A 229 -19.29 19.59 -6.24
CA GLY A 229 -18.86 20.82 -5.56
C GLY A 229 -17.69 20.61 -4.61
N HIS A 230 -17.11 19.41 -4.55
CA HIS A 230 -15.93 19.07 -3.76
C HIS A 230 -14.84 18.47 -4.69
N PRO A 231 -14.08 19.33 -5.40
CA PRO A 231 -13.06 18.87 -6.33
C PRO A 231 -11.88 18.24 -5.58
N VAL A 232 -11.54 17.00 -5.98
CA VAL A 232 -10.39 16.26 -5.45
C VAL A 232 -9.26 16.19 -6.46
N THR A 233 -8.02 15.98 -6.01
CA THR A 233 -6.90 15.67 -6.91
C THR A 233 -6.95 14.21 -7.36
N PHE A 234 -6.32 13.90 -8.49
CA PHE A 234 -6.15 12.54 -9.00
C PHE A 234 -4.69 12.15 -9.03
N GLU A 235 -4.43 10.93 -8.58
CA GLU A 235 -3.14 10.30 -8.50
C GLU A 235 -3.24 8.86 -9.05
N PRO A 236 -3.16 8.65 -10.36
CA PRO A 236 -3.13 7.31 -10.94
C PRO A 236 -1.88 6.54 -10.48
N GLU A 237 -2.02 5.22 -10.29
CA GLU A 237 -0.91 4.34 -9.94
C GLU A 237 0.16 4.30 -11.04
N GLY A 238 -0.26 4.25 -12.29
CA GLY A 238 0.65 4.28 -13.44
C GLY A 238 0.78 5.66 -14.08
N SER A 239 1.86 5.85 -14.84
CA SER A 239 2.01 7.04 -15.66
C SER A 239 0.84 7.19 -16.63
N PRO A 240 0.31 8.40 -16.83
CA PRO A 240 -0.72 8.67 -17.83
C PRO A 240 -0.40 8.08 -19.20
N SER A 241 -1.34 7.33 -19.76
CA SER A 241 -1.20 6.68 -21.07
C SER A 241 -1.19 7.68 -22.24
N ALA A 242 -1.68 8.89 -22.01
CA ALA A 242 -1.66 10.00 -22.96
C ALA A 242 -1.26 11.29 -22.24
N ASP A 243 -0.41 12.08 -22.84
CA ASP A 243 0.15 13.28 -22.21
C ASP A 243 -0.93 14.34 -21.91
N GLU A 244 -2.03 14.36 -22.67
CA GLU A 244 -3.19 15.23 -22.43
C GLU A 244 -3.82 15.02 -21.05
N MET A 245 -3.65 13.84 -20.46
CA MET A 245 -4.18 13.53 -19.13
C MET A 245 -3.53 14.37 -18.01
N LEU A 246 -2.38 14.97 -18.26
CA LEU A 246 -1.77 15.97 -17.37
C LEU A 246 -2.70 17.16 -17.10
N MET A 247 -3.59 17.50 -18.04
CA MET A 247 -4.52 18.62 -17.87
C MET A 247 -5.59 18.41 -16.80
N TRP A 248 -5.70 17.19 -16.22
CA TRP A 248 -6.65 16.89 -15.13
C TRP A 248 -6.16 15.87 -14.11
N ASN A 249 -4.94 15.38 -14.23
CA ASN A 249 -4.25 14.57 -13.23
C ASN A 249 -3.08 15.38 -12.68
N ASN A 250 -3.19 15.86 -11.47
CA ASN A 250 -2.15 16.74 -10.87
C ASN A 250 -0.98 15.97 -10.29
N GLN A 251 -1.19 14.71 -9.99
CA GLN A 251 -0.21 13.82 -9.36
C GLN A 251 -0.20 12.46 -10.05
N SER A 252 0.83 11.66 -9.79
CA SER A 252 0.93 10.26 -10.20
C SER A 252 1.95 9.53 -9.33
N TRP A 253 1.86 8.20 -9.26
CA TRP A 253 2.94 7.42 -8.72
C TRP A 253 4.08 7.26 -9.74
N GLY A 254 5.30 7.12 -9.22
CA GLY A 254 6.51 6.90 -9.98
C GLY A 254 7.12 5.54 -9.71
N TYR A 255 6.61 4.47 -10.36
CA TYR A 255 7.29 3.18 -10.42
C TYR A 255 8.44 3.24 -11.41
N TRP A 256 9.56 3.81 -10.95
CA TRP A 256 10.71 4.03 -11.80
C TRP A 256 11.72 2.89 -11.73
N LYS A 257 12.60 2.85 -12.73
CA LYS A 257 13.86 2.14 -12.64
C LYS A 257 14.90 3.08 -12.05
N TYR A 258 15.88 2.51 -11.36
CA TYR A 258 16.92 3.28 -10.67
C TYR A 258 18.32 2.97 -11.25
N PRO A 259 18.59 3.35 -12.51
CA PRO A 259 19.90 3.18 -13.11
C PRO A 259 20.93 4.07 -12.40
N PHE A 260 22.22 3.86 -12.74
CA PHE A 260 23.32 4.64 -12.16
C PHE A 260 23.12 6.15 -12.39
N ALA A 261 22.80 6.57 -13.61
CA ALA A 261 22.35 7.93 -13.88
C ALA A 261 20.83 8.04 -13.58
N PRO A 262 20.39 8.93 -12.66
CA PRO A 262 18.99 9.06 -12.31
C PRO A 262 18.13 9.41 -13.53
N LEU A 263 16.95 8.79 -13.67
CA LEU A 263 16.02 9.11 -14.75
C LEU A 263 15.44 10.52 -14.57
N VAL A 264 15.13 11.17 -15.68
CA VAL A 264 14.39 12.44 -15.70
C VAL A 264 12.94 12.15 -16.03
N SER A 265 12.02 12.62 -15.20
CA SER A 265 10.59 12.43 -15.41
C SER A 265 10.08 13.25 -16.59
N LYS A 266 9.47 12.58 -17.58
CA LYS A 266 8.77 13.22 -18.69
C LYS A 266 7.60 14.09 -18.21
N LEU A 267 6.83 13.61 -17.24
CA LEU A 267 5.66 14.33 -16.73
C LEU A 267 6.09 15.63 -16.05
N LYS A 268 7.11 15.58 -15.19
CA LYS A 268 7.72 16.75 -14.57
C LYS A 268 8.35 17.70 -15.59
N TRP A 269 8.90 17.17 -16.69
CA TRP A 269 9.46 18.00 -17.75
C TRP A 269 8.38 18.75 -18.52
N LEU A 270 7.25 18.10 -18.81
CA LEU A 270 6.10 18.73 -19.48
C LEU A 270 5.41 19.76 -18.58
N GLU A 271 5.13 19.40 -17.33
CA GLU A 271 4.49 20.27 -16.33
C GLU A 271 5.27 20.23 -15.01
N PRO A 272 6.11 21.22 -14.73
CA PRO A 272 6.94 21.22 -13.52
C PRO A 272 6.18 21.21 -12.19
N ARG A 273 4.89 21.53 -12.19
CA ARG A 273 4.01 21.49 -11.01
C ARG A 273 3.38 20.11 -10.79
N HIS A 274 3.52 19.19 -11.75
CA HIS A 274 3.03 17.83 -11.60
C HIS A 274 3.84 17.10 -10.51
N MET A 275 3.17 16.68 -9.45
CA MET A 275 3.79 15.93 -8.37
C MET A 275 3.83 14.45 -8.73
N ILE A 276 4.99 13.83 -8.53
CA ILE A 276 5.15 12.39 -8.67
C ILE A 276 5.62 11.85 -7.34
N ASN A 277 4.88 10.92 -6.77
CA ASN A 277 5.31 10.21 -5.57
C ASN A 277 6.08 8.96 -6.02
N VAL A 278 7.41 9.04 -5.98
CA VAL A 278 8.29 7.94 -6.37
C VAL A 278 8.14 6.80 -5.38
N CYS A 279 7.93 5.59 -5.89
CA CYS A 279 7.66 4.44 -5.04
C CYS A 279 8.31 3.17 -5.56
N ASP A 280 8.68 2.30 -4.62
CA ASP A 280 8.99 0.90 -4.86
C ASP A 280 8.57 0.10 -3.62
N ARG A 281 7.41 -0.53 -3.72
CA ARG A 281 6.73 -1.26 -2.66
C ARG A 281 7.64 -2.24 -1.91
N TRP A 282 8.43 -2.98 -2.64
CA TRP A 282 9.18 -4.12 -2.12
C TRP A 282 10.68 -3.85 -1.91
N ALA A 283 11.17 -2.67 -2.27
CA ALA A 283 12.54 -2.31 -1.97
C ALA A 283 12.71 -2.14 -0.44
N ARG A 284 13.69 -2.82 0.13
CA ARG A 284 14.06 -2.69 1.55
C ARG A 284 15.06 -1.57 1.78
N ASP A 285 15.98 -1.37 0.83
CA ASP A 285 16.84 -0.21 0.72
C ASP A 285 16.15 0.82 -0.18
N LYS A 286 15.82 1.98 0.37
CA LYS A 286 15.10 3.06 -0.30
C LYS A 286 16.02 4.15 -0.83
N THR A 287 17.33 4.02 -0.67
CA THR A 287 18.30 5.05 -1.06
C THR A 287 18.17 5.48 -2.52
N ASP A 288 18.08 4.51 -3.44
CA ASP A 288 17.98 4.80 -4.87
C ASP A 288 16.68 5.51 -5.24
N ASN A 289 15.57 5.13 -4.59
CA ASN A 289 14.26 5.75 -4.73
C ASN A 289 14.30 7.22 -4.27
N LEU A 290 14.83 7.46 -3.09
CA LEU A 290 14.96 8.80 -2.51
C LEU A 290 15.87 9.69 -3.35
N GLN A 291 16.99 9.14 -3.87
CA GLN A 291 17.88 9.88 -4.77
C GLN A 291 17.18 10.25 -6.08
N ALA A 292 16.38 9.35 -6.66
CA ALA A 292 15.62 9.62 -7.87
C ALA A 292 14.52 10.68 -7.65
N ALA A 293 13.82 10.64 -6.53
CA ALA A 293 12.84 11.67 -6.15
C ALA A 293 13.51 13.02 -5.98
N PHE A 294 14.56 13.10 -5.18
CA PHE A 294 15.28 14.33 -4.90
C PHE A 294 15.95 14.96 -6.14
N PHE A 295 16.53 14.12 -7.02
CA PHE A 295 17.10 14.57 -8.28
C PHE A 295 16.04 15.27 -9.16
N ASN A 296 14.81 14.77 -9.19
CA ASN A 296 13.71 15.37 -9.92
C ASN A 296 12.96 16.49 -9.15
N GLY A 297 13.22 16.67 -7.86
CA GLY A 297 12.48 17.60 -7.02
C GLY A 297 11.00 17.24 -6.91
N VAL A 298 10.70 15.97 -6.65
CA VAL A 298 9.35 15.39 -6.55
C VAL A 298 9.20 14.58 -5.27
N GLY A 299 7.97 14.13 -4.96
CA GLY A 299 7.65 13.48 -3.71
C GLY A 299 8.06 11.99 -3.65
N TYR A 300 7.75 11.41 -2.51
CA TYR A 300 8.04 10.02 -2.19
C TYR A 300 6.81 9.33 -1.57
N GLU A 301 6.48 8.15 -2.09
CA GLU A 301 5.47 7.26 -1.55
C GLU A 301 6.11 6.30 -0.54
N SER A 302 5.68 6.40 0.71
CA SER A 302 6.12 5.51 1.79
C SER A 302 5.08 4.42 1.99
N TRP A 303 5.50 3.17 1.84
CA TRP A 303 4.63 2.01 2.06
C TRP A 303 4.72 1.61 3.53
N GLU A 304 3.68 1.90 4.32
CA GLU A 304 3.68 1.65 5.76
C GLU A 304 3.16 0.25 6.10
N ASN A 305 1.92 0.09 6.50
CA ASN A 305 1.33 -1.22 6.77
C ASN A 305 0.55 -1.70 5.56
N ILE A 306 1.09 -2.65 4.83
CA ILE A 306 0.51 -3.20 3.61
C ILE A 306 0.32 -4.71 3.75
N TRP A 307 -0.90 -5.20 3.56
CA TRP A 307 -1.30 -6.60 3.80
C TRP A 307 -0.94 -7.13 5.19
N GLY A 308 -0.95 -6.26 6.19
CA GLY A 308 -0.52 -6.64 7.53
C GLY A 308 0.97 -6.92 7.62
N ILE A 309 1.76 -6.37 6.71
CA ILE A 309 3.21 -6.26 6.80
C ILE A 309 3.53 -4.81 7.14
N TRP A 310 4.16 -4.58 8.27
CA TRP A 310 4.69 -3.27 8.57
C TRP A 310 5.99 -3.06 7.80
N ASN A 311 5.86 -2.34 6.69
CA ASN A 311 6.91 -2.15 5.71
C ASN A 311 7.76 -0.91 6.06
N GLN A 312 8.33 -0.89 7.24
CA GLN A 312 9.11 0.21 7.79
C GLN A 312 10.25 0.66 6.86
N ILE A 313 10.60 1.93 6.96
CA ILE A 313 11.81 2.48 6.35
C ILE A 313 12.99 2.25 7.30
N ALA A 314 14.12 1.78 6.79
CA ALA A 314 15.35 1.63 7.59
C ALA A 314 15.78 2.99 8.19
N PRO A 315 16.41 3.02 9.37
CA PRO A 315 16.78 4.27 10.06
C PRO A 315 17.57 5.26 9.19
N ARG A 316 18.48 4.78 8.34
CA ARG A 316 19.24 5.62 7.40
C ARG A 316 18.33 6.28 6.38
N ASP A 317 17.44 5.52 5.76
CA ASP A 317 16.56 6.03 4.72
C ASP A 317 15.47 6.94 5.30
N ALA A 318 14.98 6.63 6.50
CA ALA A 318 14.04 7.49 7.21
C ALA A 318 14.65 8.87 7.52
N GLU A 319 15.91 8.92 7.97
CA GLU A 319 16.62 10.18 8.20
C GLU A 319 16.95 10.89 6.88
N ALA A 320 17.29 10.17 5.81
CA ALA A 320 17.48 10.75 4.49
C ALA A 320 16.17 11.39 3.99
N LEU A 321 15.04 10.68 4.10
CA LEU A 321 13.72 11.20 3.74
C LEU A 321 13.37 12.47 4.52
N ARG A 322 13.60 12.47 5.84
CA ARG A 322 13.41 13.65 6.70
C ARG A 322 14.15 14.89 6.15
N ARG A 323 15.43 14.72 5.82
CA ARG A 323 16.29 15.84 5.35
C ARG A 323 15.91 16.29 3.96
N VAL A 324 15.68 15.34 3.05
CA VAL A 324 15.25 15.61 1.66
C VAL A 324 13.94 16.40 1.67
N ALA A 325 12.89 15.86 2.30
CA ALA A 325 11.57 16.51 2.31
C ALA A 325 11.58 17.86 3.06
N TYR A 326 12.39 17.99 4.11
CA TYR A 326 12.57 19.29 4.77
C TYR A 326 13.10 20.34 3.80
N ILE A 327 14.16 20.03 3.03
CA ILE A 327 14.73 20.94 2.05
C ILE A 327 13.72 21.24 0.95
N GLU A 328 13.04 20.24 0.41
CA GLU A 328 12.04 20.41 -0.63
C GLU A 328 10.90 21.32 -0.17
N ARG A 329 10.40 21.15 1.05
CA ARG A 329 9.37 22.03 1.66
C ARG A 329 9.83 23.48 1.82
N GLN A 330 11.13 23.69 2.15
CA GLN A 330 11.69 25.06 2.27
C GLN A 330 11.82 25.78 0.93
N PHE A 331 12.01 25.06 -0.16
CA PHE A 331 12.29 25.59 -1.49
C PHE A 331 11.28 25.14 -2.56
N ALA A 332 10.09 24.73 -2.15
CA ALA A 332 9.08 24.17 -3.04
C ALA A 332 8.74 25.09 -4.23
N GLU A 333 8.80 26.41 -4.04
CA GLU A 333 8.57 27.38 -5.11
C GLU A 333 9.65 27.36 -6.19
N LEU A 334 10.85 26.89 -5.89
CA LEU A 334 11.92 26.70 -6.89
C LEU A 334 11.75 25.38 -7.63
N LEU A 335 11.28 24.33 -6.94
CA LEU A 335 11.13 23.00 -7.52
C LEU A 335 10.09 22.94 -8.65
N VAL A 336 9.18 23.91 -8.72
CA VAL A 336 8.19 24.05 -9.80
C VAL A 336 8.60 24.98 -10.92
N ALA A 337 9.89 25.37 -10.97
CA ALA A 337 10.42 26.27 -12.00
C ALA A 337 10.29 25.67 -13.39
N ARG A 338 9.68 26.39 -14.33
CA ARG A 338 9.54 25.93 -15.72
C ARG A 338 10.87 25.70 -16.42
N GLU A 339 11.88 26.50 -16.07
CA GLU A 339 13.21 26.45 -16.66
C GLU A 339 14.21 25.64 -15.81
N TRP A 340 13.69 24.59 -15.13
CA TRP A 340 14.56 23.65 -14.46
C TRP A 340 15.43 22.88 -15.45
N GLU A 341 16.59 22.42 -14.99
CA GLU A 341 17.64 21.88 -15.82
C GLU A 341 18.15 20.58 -15.22
N PRO A 342 17.69 19.44 -15.71
CA PRO A 342 18.23 18.15 -15.30
C PRO A 342 19.66 17.99 -15.82
N TYR A 343 20.44 17.18 -15.11
CA TYR A 343 21.85 16.94 -15.41
C TYR A 343 22.70 18.23 -15.55
N ALA A 344 22.41 19.21 -14.68
CA ALA A 344 23.30 20.38 -14.59
C ALA A 344 24.75 19.90 -14.42
N PRO A 345 25.74 20.50 -15.19
CA PRO A 345 27.08 19.97 -15.24
C PRO A 345 27.77 19.86 -13.88
N THR A 346 28.32 18.70 -13.59
CA THR A 346 29.11 18.37 -12.40
C THR A 346 30.57 18.12 -12.78
N LEU A 347 31.49 18.20 -11.81
CA LEU A 347 32.92 18.05 -12.03
C LEU A 347 33.47 16.67 -11.65
N GLN A 348 32.62 15.80 -11.02
CA GLN A 348 33.06 14.48 -10.55
C GLN A 348 32.18 13.37 -11.10
N TYR A 349 32.81 12.24 -11.40
CA TYR A 349 32.13 11.03 -11.82
C TYR A 349 31.08 10.56 -10.78
N GLY A 350 29.93 10.13 -11.26
CA GLY A 350 28.85 9.58 -10.41
C GLY A 350 28.13 10.62 -9.55
N VAL A 351 28.42 11.89 -9.71
CA VAL A 351 27.67 12.99 -9.09
C VAL A 351 26.73 13.58 -10.12
N PHE A 352 25.44 13.63 -9.77
CA PHE A 352 24.40 14.13 -10.66
C PHE A 352 23.66 15.28 -10.00
N ALA A 353 23.40 16.35 -10.74
CA ALA A 353 22.75 17.56 -10.24
C ALA A 353 21.57 17.96 -11.12
N THR A 354 20.55 18.50 -10.49
CA THR A 354 19.44 19.21 -11.17
C THR A 354 19.40 20.65 -10.68
N ARG A 355 19.27 21.60 -11.59
CA ARG A 355 19.20 23.01 -11.31
C ARG A 355 17.77 23.52 -11.38
N PHE A 356 17.33 24.22 -10.34
CA PHE A 356 16.01 24.86 -10.24
C PHE A 356 16.19 26.37 -10.07
N PRO A 357 16.08 27.16 -11.17
CA PRO A 357 16.26 28.60 -11.13
C PRO A 357 15.01 29.31 -10.62
N GLY A 358 15.20 30.43 -9.91
CA GLY A 358 14.15 31.35 -9.51
C GLY A 358 14.64 32.79 -9.54
N GLU A 359 13.80 33.74 -9.19
CA GLU A 359 14.15 35.15 -9.17
C GLU A 359 15.17 35.45 -8.07
N GLY A 360 16.43 35.70 -8.50
CA GLY A 360 17.54 35.98 -7.60
C GLY A 360 18.04 34.82 -6.75
N ARG A 361 17.50 33.61 -6.96
CA ARG A 361 17.88 32.40 -6.24
C ARG A 361 17.95 31.21 -7.19
N THR A 362 18.84 30.27 -6.92
CA THR A 362 18.90 29.00 -7.65
C THR A 362 19.22 27.88 -6.68
N LEU A 363 18.43 26.81 -6.72
CA LEU A 363 18.68 25.58 -5.97
C LEU A 363 19.26 24.52 -6.92
N TRP A 364 20.26 23.79 -6.47
CA TRP A 364 20.68 22.51 -7.05
C TRP A 364 20.40 21.39 -6.07
N THR A 365 19.64 20.40 -6.48
CA THR A 365 19.60 19.10 -5.82
C THR A 365 20.70 18.23 -6.40
N VAL A 366 21.46 17.56 -5.56
CA VAL A 366 22.64 16.79 -5.97
C VAL A 366 22.61 15.42 -5.33
N VAL A 367 22.95 14.39 -6.09
CA VAL A 367 23.05 13.03 -5.59
C VAL A 367 24.40 12.41 -5.93
N ASN A 368 25.00 11.72 -4.96
CA ASN A 368 26.19 10.93 -5.15
C ASN A 368 25.80 9.47 -5.36
N ARG A 369 25.99 8.95 -6.57
CA ARG A 369 25.67 7.55 -6.91
C ARG A 369 26.84 6.60 -6.64
N ASN A 370 28.00 7.12 -6.23
CA ASN A 370 29.17 6.31 -5.91
C ASN A 370 29.01 5.60 -4.56
N GLU A 371 29.69 4.47 -4.42
CA GLU A 371 29.81 3.70 -3.16
C GLU A 371 30.87 4.27 -2.21
N TYR A 372 31.35 5.48 -2.49
CA TYR A 372 32.37 6.18 -1.70
C TYR A 372 32.03 7.66 -1.53
N ASP A 373 32.56 8.25 -0.48
CA ASP A 373 32.42 9.68 -0.22
C ASP A 373 33.12 10.50 -1.29
N VAL A 374 32.52 11.60 -1.69
CA VAL A 374 33.10 12.57 -2.62
C VAL A 374 33.28 13.91 -1.92
N GLY A 375 34.32 14.64 -2.30
CA GLY A 375 34.62 15.97 -1.75
C GLY A 375 35.38 16.82 -2.71
N GLY A 376 35.62 18.10 -2.35
CA GLY A 376 36.27 19.06 -3.21
C GLY A 376 35.34 19.71 -4.23
N GLU A 377 35.84 20.03 -5.40
CA GLU A 377 35.14 20.76 -6.46
C GLU A 377 34.07 19.85 -7.07
N GLN A 378 32.77 20.27 -7.01
CA GLN A 378 31.63 19.49 -7.45
C GLN A 378 30.88 20.12 -8.62
N ILE A 379 30.59 21.42 -8.56
CA ILE A 379 29.83 22.13 -9.58
C ILE A 379 30.51 23.45 -9.91
N GLN A 380 30.46 23.83 -11.19
CA GLN A 380 30.82 25.14 -11.66
C GLN A 380 29.59 25.89 -12.15
N VAL A 381 29.35 27.06 -11.61
CA VAL A 381 28.22 27.92 -11.96
C VAL A 381 28.66 29.26 -12.49
N ARG A 382 27.78 29.94 -13.24
CA ARG A 382 28.06 31.33 -13.64
C ARG A 382 28.10 32.20 -12.39
N HIS A 383 29.22 32.88 -12.19
CA HIS A 383 29.39 33.82 -11.08
C HIS A 383 28.58 35.10 -11.30
N VAL A 384 27.94 35.56 -10.24
CA VAL A 384 27.32 36.89 -10.18
C VAL A 384 27.96 37.62 -9.00
N GLU A 385 28.41 38.83 -9.21
CA GLU A 385 29.06 39.65 -8.17
C GLU A 385 28.13 39.82 -6.96
N GLY A 386 28.64 39.59 -5.77
CA GLY A 386 27.91 39.68 -4.53
C GLY A 386 26.99 38.46 -4.24
N ALA A 387 26.91 37.48 -5.12
CA ALA A 387 26.17 36.25 -4.85
C ALA A 387 26.81 35.44 -3.71
N ARG A 388 25.97 34.91 -2.84
CA ARG A 388 26.35 33.99 -1.75
C ARG A 388 25.89 32.57 -2.08
N TYR A 389 26.68 31.61 -1.65
CA TYR A 389 26.45 30.19 -1.92
C TYR A 389 26.37 29.43 -0.60
N TYR A 390 25.43 28.52 -0.52
CA TYR A 390 25.19 27.71 0.69
C TYR A 390 25.05 26.24 0.33
N ASP A 391 25.76 25.40 1.04
CA ASP A 391 25.42 23.99 1.14
C ASP A 391 24.29 23.84 2.15
N VAL A 392 23.07 23.76 1.64
CA VAL A 392 21.87 23.66 2.47
C VAL A 392 21.77 22.30 3.13
N TRP A 393 22.37 21.27 2.57
CA TRP A 393 22.39 19.93 3.16
C TRP A 393 23.21 19.90 4.46
N SER A 394 24.39 20.49 4.44
CA SER A 394 25.27 20.55 5.62
C SER A 394 25.05 21.79 6.50
N GLY A 395 24.26 22.75 6.04
CA GLY A 395 23.99 24.02 6.72
C GLY A 395 25.20 24.98 6.74
N ALA A 396 26.08 24.93 5.74
CA ALA A 396 27.29 25.74 5.65
C ALA A 396 27.25 26.76 4.52
N GLU A 397 27.90 27.90 4.70
CA GLU A 397 28.17 28.83 3.61
C GLU A 397 29.40 28.35 2.82
N ILE A 398 29.30 28.33 1.48
CA ILE A 398 30.39 27.95 0.58
C ILE A 398 31.11 29.21 0.11
N LYS A 399 32.42 29.22 0.25
CA LYS A 399 33.28 30.23 -0.39
C LYS A 399 33.69 29.70 -1.74
N PRO A 400 33.20 30.28 -2.84
CA PRO A 400 33.54 29.80 -4.19
C PRO A 400 35.00 30.13 -4.55
N ARG A 401 35.60 29.25 -5.34
CA ARG A 401 36.79 29.64 -6.12
C ARG A 401 36.34 30.32 -7.40
N ILE A 402 36.71 31.58 -7.59
CA ILE A 402 36.33 32.33 -8.79
C ILE A 402 37.30 31.97 -9.91
N ASP A 403 36.76 31.63 -11.08
CA ASP A 403 37.48 31.25 -12.27
C ASP A 403 36.87 31.95 -13.49
N GLY A 404 37.43 33.10 -13.86
CA GLY A 404 36.89 33.98 -14.89
C GLY A 404 35.46 34.43 -14.58
N ALA A 405 34.50 34.06 -15.42
CA ALA A 405 33.07 34.32 -15.21
C ALA A 405 32.39 33.21 -14.41
N GLY A 406 33.11 32.20 -13.93
CA GLY A 406 32.61 31.07 -13.19
C GLY A 406 32.89 31.15 -11.70
N ALA A 407 32.08 30.45 -10.91
CA ALA A 407 32.31 30.16 -9.52
C ALA A 407 32.31 28.63 -9.35
N VAL A 408 33.41 28.07 -8.85
CA VAL A 408 33.54 26.64 -8.56
C VAL A 408 33.20 26.41 -7.10
N LEU A 409 32.21 25.53 -6.85
CA LEU A 409 31.69 25.24 -5.55
C LEU A 409 32.22 23.90 -5.08
N SER A 410 32.81 23.91 -3.87
CA SER A 410 33.38 22.72 -3.22
C SER A 410 32.54 22.35 -2.03
N PHE A 411 32.13 21.09 -1.97
CA PHE A 411 31.40 20.49 -0.85
C PHE A 411 31.64 18.99 -0.82
N ALA A 412 31.23 18.35 0.28
CA ALA A 412 31.35 16.91 0.47
C ALA A 412 29.98 16.25 0.48
N MET A 413 29.90 15.02 -0.02
CA MET A 413 28.75 14.15 0.09
C MET A 413 29.18 12.74 0.51
N GLU A 414 28.37 12.10 1.34
CA GLU A 414 28.57 10.71 1.71
C GLU A 414 28.37 9.75 0.51
N ALA A 415 28.89 8.54 0.61
CA ALA A 415 28.58 7.44 -0.31
C ALA A 415 27.05 7.27 -0.41
N LYS A 416 26.52 7.14 -1.62
CA LYS A 416 25.07 7.09 -1.86
C LYS A 416 24.31 8.23 -1.15
N GLY A 417 24.93 9.39 -1.06
CA GLY A 417 24.44 10.55 -0.31
C GLY A 417 23.73 11.58 -1.17
N PHE A 418 23.45 12.70 -0.52
CA PHE A 418 22.68 13.83 -1.06
C PHE A 418 23.44 15.12 -0.85
N GLY A 419 23.14 16.14 -1.67
CA GLY A 419 23.61 17.49 -1.53
C GLY A 419 22.54 18.49 -1.98
N ALA A 420 22.51 19.65 -1.37
CA ALA A 420 21.60 20.72 -1.78
C ALA A 420 22.35 22.05 -1.75
N ILE A 421 22.49 22.69 -2.90
CA ILE A 421 23.25 23.92 -3.03
C ILE A 421 22.30 25.07 -3.39
N LEU A 422 22.38 26.16 -2.64
CA LEU A 422 21.58 27.36 -2.89
C LEU A 422 22.50 28.53 -3.23
N ALA A 423 22.30 29.15 -4.39
CA ALA A 423 22.85 30.46 -4.73
C ALA A 423 21.82 31.56 -4.47
N VAL A 424 22.23 32.64 -3.85
CA VAL A 424 21.38 33.77 -3.51
C VAL A 424 22.02 35.07 -3.91
N LEU A 425 21.33 35.88 -4.71
CA LEU A 425 21.77 37.23 -5.09
C LEU A 425 21.58 38.19 -3.91
N PRO A 426 22.31 39.33 -3.90
CA PRO A 426 22.16 40.34 -2.86
C PRO A 426 20.71 40.81 -2.69
N GLY A 427 20.23 40.82 -1.46
CA GLY A 427 18.90 41.36 -1.09
C GLY A 427 17.70 40.40 -1.28
N VAL A 428 17.93 39.16 -1.77
CA VAL A 428 16.82 38.20 -2.04
C VAL A 428 16.92 36.90 -1.23
N ALA A 429 17.63 36.92 -0.11
CA ALA A 429 17.73 35.75 0.77
C ALA A 429 16.34 35.33 1.30
N PRO A 430 16.01 34.03 1.32
CA PRO A 430 14.78 33.52 1.94
C PRO A 430 14.70 33.96 3.43
N ARG A 431 13.54 34.33 3.88
CA ARG A 431 13.33 34.78 5.29
C ARG A 431 13.71 33.73 6.33
N ASN A 432 13.60 32.46 5.98
CA ASN A 432 13.86 31.30 6.86
C ASN A 432 15.25 30.70 6.63
N LEU A 433 16.13 31.27 5.79
CA LEU A 433 17.40 30.67 5.41
C LEU A 433 18.28 30.35 6.64
N ASP A 434 18.43 31.30 7.56
CA ASP A 434 19.27 31.09 8.75
C ASP A 434 18.75 29.95 9.64
N ALA A 435 17.43 29.85 9.80
CA ALA A 435 16.79 28.75 10.53
C ALA A 435 16.99 27.42 9.80
N THR A 436 16.84 27.40 8.48
CA THR A 436 17.07 26.22 7.65
C THR A 436 18.53 25.73 7.78
N LEU A 437 19.50 26.63 7.64
CA LEU A 437 20.92 26.31 7.78
C LEU A 437 21.28 25.84 9.22
N ALA A 438 20.66 26.40 10.22
CA ALA A 438 20.88 25.98 11.60
C ALA A 438 20.36 24.54 11.83
N GLN A 439 19.17 24.23 11.31
CA GLN A 439 18.56 22.91 11.42
C GLN A 439 19.37 21.84 10.67
N THR A 440 19.72 22.10 9.40
CA THR A 440 20.47 21.13 8.61
C THR A 440 21.91 20.93 9.14
N ARG A 441 22.53 21.99 9.66
CA ARG A 441 23.82 21.88 10.39
C ARG A 441 23.73 21.00 11.63
N GLN A 442 22.61 21.03 12.33
CA GLN A 442 22.40 20.13 13.47
C GLN A 442 22.32 18.68 13.00
N TRP A 443 21.56 18.40 11.95
CA TRP A 443 21.41 17.05 11.40
C TRP A 443 22.72 16.53 10.77
N ALA A 444 23.49 17.35 10.10
CA ALA A 444 24.76 16.99 9.48
C ALA A 444 25.81 16.48 10.48
N ARG A 445 25.62 16.69 11.80
CA ARG A 445 26.46 16.10 12.86
C ARG A 445 26.33 14.60 12.98
N VAL A 446 25.24 14.04 12.45
CA VAL A 446 24.98 12.60 12.41
C VAL A 446 25.03 12.18 10.94
N PRO A 447 26.15 11.59 10.48
CA PRO A 447 26.26 11.09 9.11
C PRO A 447 25.19 10.01 8.85
N LEU A 448 24.62 10.00 7.62
CA LEU A 448 23.69 8.95 7.24
C LEU A 448 24.33 7.56 7.31
N ALA A 449 25.61 7.46 6.93
CA ALA A 449 26.40 6.22 7.01
C ALA A 449 26.53 5.66 8.43
N SER A 450 26.29 6.46 9.49
CA SER A 450 26.29 6.00 10.87
C SER A 450 24.99 5.34 11.32
N LEU A 451 23.94 5.41 10.51
CA LEU A 451 22.63 4.86 10.77
C LEU A 451 22.48 3.50 10.09
N SER A 452 21.67 2.61 10.69
CA SER A 452 21.45 1.26 10.17
C SER A 452 20.59 1.27 8.90
N ASN A 453 20.98 0.46 7.91
CA ASN A 453 20.17 0.10 6.75
C ASN A 453 19.39 -1.21 6.95
N GLU A 454 19.49 -1.80 8.15
CA GLU A 454 18.86 -3.09 8.41
C GLU A 454 17.35 -2.95 8.48
N TRP A 455 16.65 -3.68 7.62
CA TRP A 455 15.20 -3.85 7.63
C TRP A 455 14.83 -5.16 8.33
N LYS A 456 13.92 -5.12 9.29
CA LYS A 456 13.52 -6.29 10.10
C LYS A 456 12.01 -6.47 10.04
N PHE A 457 11.57 -7.73 9.99
CA PHE A 457 10.17 -8.05 10.24
C PHE A 457 9.80 -7.76 11.69
N LEU A 458 8.57 -7.30 11.93
CA LEU A 458 8.00 -7.34 13.27
C LEU A 458 7.67 -8.78 13.64
N PRO A 459 8.04 -9.23 14.85
CA PRO A 459 7.61 -10.53 15.36
C PRO A 459 6.08 -10.53 15.55
N GLN A 460 5.43 -11.56 15.01
CA GLN A 460 4.02 -11.80 15.25
C GLN A 460 3.82 -12.83 16.36
N HIS A 461 2.74 -12.69 17.11
CA HIS A 461 2.37 -13.58 18.18
C HIS A 461 0.95 -14.08 17.98
N ILE A 462 0.76 -15.38 18.16
CA ILE A 462 -0.59 -15.96 18.23
C ILE A 462 -1.28 -15.50 19.51
N VAL A 463 -2.55 -15.12 19.41
CA VAL A 463 -3.35 -14.78 20.59
C VAL A 463 -3.72 -16.08 21.32
N GLU A 464 -3.34 -16.13 22.60
CA GLU A 464 -3.58 -17.33 23.42
C GLU A 464 -5.06 -17.68 23.49
N THR A 465 -5.36 -18.95 23.25
CA THR A 465 -6.68 -19.52 23.42
C THR A 465 -6.74 -20.28 24.75
N ALA A 466 -7.62 -19.85 25.64
CA ALA A 466 -7.77 -20.51 26.93
C ALA A 466 -8.24 -21.98 26.77
N PRO A 467 -7.65 -22.93 27.52
CA PRO A 467 -8.05 -24.31 27.48
C PRO A 467 -9.49 -24.47 28.02
N THR A 468 -10.19 -25.45 27.49
CA THR A 468 -11.54 -25.79 27.94
C THR A 468 -11.55 -26.74 29.15
N LYS A 469 -12.66 -26.83 29.83
CA LYS A 469 -12.84 -27.90 30.83
C LYS A 469 -12.91 -29.23 30.11
N LEU A 470 -12.25 -30.25 30.67
CA LEU A 470 -12.29 -31.59 30.13
C LEU A 470 -13.73 -32.16 30.24
N PRO A 471 -14.27 -32.71 29.14
CA PRO A 471 -15.63 -33.29 29.18
C PRO A 471 -15.65 -34.62 29.96
N SER A 472 -16.71 -34.86 30.71
CA SER A 472 -16.88 -36.12 31.41
C SER A 472 -17.40 -37.26 30.50
N ALA A 473 -17.85 -36.93 29.30
CA ALA A 473 -18.31 -37.83 28.25
C ALA A 473 -18.17 -37.16 26.89
N SER A 474 -18.23 -37.93 25.80
CA SER A 474 -18.19 -37.39 24.45
C SER A 474 -19.24 -36.28 24.25
N PRO A 475 -18.86 -35.05 23.92
CA PRO A 475 -19.81 -33.95 23.80
C PRO A 475 -20.77 -34.15 22.63
N PRO A 476 -22.06 -33.93 22.82
CA PRO A 476 -23.05 -34.10 21.75
C PRO A 476 -22.75 -33.21 20.54
N GLY A 477 -22.83 -33.77 19.34
CA GLY A 477 -22.61 -33.03 18.09
C GLY A 477 -21.14 -32.76 17.74
N MET A 478 -20.20 -33.23 18.56
CA MET A 478 -18.77 -33.14 18.29
C MET A 478 -18.19 -34.49 17.80
N VAL A 479 -17.08 -34.39 17.10
CA VAL A 479 -16.28 -35.51 16.60
C VAL A 479 -15.03 -35.60 17.43
N HIS A 480 -14.66 -36.77 17.91
CA HIS A 480 -13.39 -37.03 18.54
C HIS A 480 -12.30 -37.15 17.48
N VAL A 481 -11.24 -36.36 17.61
CA VAL A 481 -10.05 -36.41 16.79
C VAL A 481 -8.91 -36.98 17.62
N PRO A 482 -8.38 -38.17 17.29
CA PRO A 482 -7.38 -38.84 18.12
C PRO A 482 -6.01 -38.13 18.08
N ALA A 483 -5.18 -38.37 19.09
CA ALA A 483 -3.79 -37.99 19.08
C ALA A 483 -3.04 -38.61 17.88
N GLY A 484 -2.03 -37.95 17.38
CA GLY A 484 -1.23 -38.48 16.27
C GLY A 484 -0.12 -37.55 15.81
N ALA A 485 0.78 -38.09 14.99
CA ALA A 485 1.75 -37.27 14.27
C ALA A 485 1.08 -36.60 13.07
N PHE A 486 1.37 -35.34 12.86
CA PHE A 486 0.80 -34.54 11.77
C PHE A 486 1.86 -33.69 11.06
N ASP A 487 1.95 -33.87 9.77
CA ASP A 487 2.82 -33.08 8.89
C ASP A 487 2.02 -31.84 8.45
N PHE A 488 2.07 -30.79 9.27
CA PHE A 488 1.39 -29.53 9.01
C PHE A 488 2.11 -28.76 7.90
N ARG A 489 1.43 -28.56 6.79
CA ARG A 489 1.88 -27.75 5.66
C ARG A 489 0.76 -26.86 5.21
N VAL A 490 1.00 -25.55 5.16
CA VAL A 490 0.02 -24.58 4.69
C VAL A 490 0.68 -23.43 3.94
N THR A 491 -0.07 -22.83 3.02
CA THR A 491 0.38 -21.68 2.24
C THR A 491 -0.69 -20.60 2.27
N GLY A 492 -0.31 -19.36 2.54
CA GLY A 492 -1.17 -18.19 2.43
C GLY A 492 -1.59 -17.92 0.99
N ILE A 493 -2.84 -17.54 0.80
CA ILE A 493 -3.45 -17.33 -0.53
C ILE A 493 -3.19 -15.94 -1.11
N GLU A 494 -2.54 -15.04 -0.40
CA GLU A 494 -2.25 -13.69 -0.87
C GLU A 494 -1.54 -13.76 -2.22
N ILE A 495 -2.10 -13.07 -3.22
CA ILE A 495 -1.59 -13.11 -4.60
C ILE A 495 -0.39 -12.18 -4.76
N GLU A 496 -0.45 -11.03 -4.12
CA GLU A 496 0.55 -9.98 -4.22
C GLU A 496 1.83 -10.30 -3.43
N GLY A 497 2.92 -9.69 -3.88
CA GLY A 497 4.22 -9.74 -3.23
C GLY A 497 5.14 -10.83 -3.76
N PHE A 498 6.31 -10.38 -4.17
CA PHE A 498 7.43 -11.27 -4.51
C PHE A 498 8.21 -11.72 -3.27
N ASN A 499 7.92 -11.12 -2.11
CA ASN A 499 8.52 -11.46 -0.83
C ASN A 499 7.77 -12.62 -0.19
N TRP A 500 8.39 -13.78 -0.13
CA TRP A 500 7.88 -14.92 0.62
C TRP A 500 7.86 -14.69 2.11
N ALA A 501 8.82 -13.88 2.62
CA ALA A 501 8.93 -13.54 4.01
C ALA A 501 8.12 -12.28 4.34
N GLY A 502 7.38 -12.30 5.46
CA GLY A 502 6.59 -11.18 5.96
C GLY A 502 5.19 -11.04 5.40
N LEU A 503 4.84 -11.82 4.37
CA LEU A 503 3.57 -11.65 3.67
C LEU A 503 2.37 -12.26 4.40
N ASP A 504 2.59 -13.25 5.24
CA ASP A 504 1.57 -13.99 5.94
C ASP A 504 1.82 -13.99 7.46
N VAL A 505 1.31 -14.97 8.20
CA VAL A 505 1.44 -15.07 9.64
C VAL A 505 2.77 -15.72 10.07
N GLN A 506 3.10 -15.62 11.36
CA GLN A 506 4.23 -16.30 11.99
C GLN A 506 3.73 -17.26 13.06
N TYR A 507 3.91 -18.56 12.84
CA TYR A 507 3.59 -19.55 13.86
C TYR A 507 4.60 -19.55 15.01
N PRO A 508 4.24 -20.08 16.23
CA PRO A 508 5.12 -20.07 17.40
C PRO A 508 6.46 -20.79 17.24
N TRP A 509 6.61 -21.64 16.22
CA TRP A 509 7.84 -22.38 15.92
C TRP A 509 8.68 -21.74 14.80
N GLU A 510 8.30 -20.55 14.34
CA GLU A 510 8.96 -19.83 13.24
C GLU A 510 9.70 -18.59 13.75
N ASP A 511 10.73 -18.20 13.03
CA ASP A 511 11.57 -17.05 13.31
C ASP A 511 11.13 -15.75 12.63
N ALA A 512 10.23 -15.85 11.64
CA ALA A 512 9.67 -14.72 10.92
C ALA A 512 8.34 -15.08 10.22
N PRO A 513 7.45 -14.10 9.94
CA PRO A 513 6.29 -14.30 9.10
C PRO A 513 6.70 -14.77 7.70
N ARG A 514 5.95 -15.69 7.11
CA ARG A 514 6.26 -16.23 5.78
C ARG A 514 5.00 -16.79 5.11
N ARG A 515 5.00 -16.88 3.77
CA ARG A 515 3.87 -17.38 3.00
C ARG A 515 3.68 -18.88 3.11
N GLY A 516 4.75 -19.64 3.13
CA GLY A 516 4.73 -21.11 3.17
C GLY A 516 5.24 -21.62 4.52
N HIS A 517 4.47 -22.50 5.15
CA HIS A 517 4.71 -23.02 6.47
C HIS A 517 4.84 -24.54 6.44
N HIS A 518 5.74 -25.08 7.26
CA HIS A 518 5.92 -26.51 7.43
C HIS A 518 6.41 -26.85 8.82
N HIS A 519 5.70 -27.73 9.53
CA HIS A 519 6.12 -28.21 10.84
C HIS A 519 5.57 -29.61 11.13
N LEU A 520 6.35 -30.46 11.77
CA LEU A 520 5.90 -31.78 12.24
C LEU A 520 5.35 -31.63 13.65
N LEU A 521 4.05 -31.85 13.81
CA LEU A 521 3.34 -31.70 15.07
C LEU A 521 3.03 -33.07 15.70
N THR A 522 3.03 -33.12 17.03
CA THR A 522 2.41 -34.19 17.80
C THR A 522 1.07 -33.68 18.33
N MET A 523 0.00 -34.04 17.65
CA MET A 523 -1.35 -33.63 17.99
C MET A 523 -1.79 -34.31 19.28
N LYS A 524 -2.36 -33.52 20.22
CA LYS A 524 -3.13 -34.04 21.33
C LYS A 524 -4.54 -34.42 20.86
N PRO A 525 -5.22 -35.34 21.52
CA PRO A 525 -6.59 -35.61 21.18
C PRO A 525 -7.49 -34.41 21.55
N PHE A 526 -8.57 -34.20 20.81
CA PHE A 526 -9.52 -33.12 21.04
C PHE A 526 -10.87 -33.44 20.39
N TYR A 527 -11.87 -32.68 20.76
CA TYR A 527 -13.17 -32.71 20.09
C TYR A 527 -13.35 -31.47 19.21
N ILE A 528 -14.00 -31.66 18.05
CA ILE A 528 -14.34 -30.55 17.14
C ILE A 528 -15.84 -30.70 16.76
N ASP A 529 -16.53 -29.57 16.60
CA ASP A 529 -17.93 -29.60 16.12
C ASP A 529 -18.00 -30.30 14.77
N ARG A 530 -18.94 -31.26 14.64
CA ARG A 530 -19.16 -31.97 13.38
C ARG A 530 -19.50 -31.03 12.25
N TYR A 531 -20.26 -29.99 12.50
CA TYR A 531 -20.72 -28.96 11.57
C TYR A 531 -20.28 -27.58 12.03
N PRO A 532 -20.22 -26.58 11.13
CA PRO A 532 -20.20 -25.20 11.56
C PRO A 532 -21.38 -24.85 12.47
N VAL A 533 -21.21 -23.81 13.29
CA VAL A 533 -22.32 -23.32 14.14
C VAL A 533 -23.45 -22.81 13.25
N THR A 534 -24.66 -23.37 13.46
CA THR A 534 -25.83 -23.02 12.66
C THR A 534 -26.56 -21.79 13.20
N ASN A 535 -27.38 -21.14 12.34
CA ASN A 535 -28.27 -20.06 12.79
C ASN A 535 -29.13 -20.46 13.99
N ALA A 536 -29.71 -21.68 13.99
CA ALA A 536 -30.46 -22.17 15.12
C ALA A 536 -29.60 -22.34 16.39
N GLY A 537 -28.35 -22.77 16.24
CA GLY A 537 -27.41 -22.87 17.38
C GLY A 537 -27.05 -21.50 17.93
N PHE A 538 -26.75 -20.55 17.06
CA PHE A 538 -26.42 -19.18 17.46
C PHE A 538 -27.60 -18.43 18.08
N LYS A 539 -28.83 -18.68 17.59
CA LYS A 539 -30.06 -18.14 18.19
C LYS A 539 -30.23 -18.58 19.66
N LYS A 540 -29.94 -19.86 19.97
CA LYS A 540 -29.98 -20.36 21.37
C LYS A 540 -29.00 -19.61 22.27
N PHE A 541 -27.79 -19.28 21.73
CA PHE A 541 -26.82 -18.48 22.46
C PHE A 541 -27.35 -17.08 22.76
N LEU A 542 -27.88 -16.39 21.73
CA LEU A 542 -28.43 -15.05 21.91
C LEU A 542 -29.57 -15.05 22.96
N ASP A 543 -30.48 -16.01 22.87
CA ASP A 543 -31.63 -16.10 23.79
C ASP A 543 -31.19 -16.40 25.22
N ALA A 544 -30.18 -17.26 25.41
CA ALA A 544 -29.72 -17.68 26.73
C ALA A 544 -28.76 -16.66 27.38
N ALA A 545 -27.80 -16.13 26.60
CA ALA A 545 -26.78 -15.25 27.11
C ALA A 545 -27.16 -13.77 27.04
N GLN A 546 -28.25 -13.42 26.32
CA GLN A 546 -28.65 -12.05 26.02
C GLN A 546 -27.47 -11.25 25.44
N TYR A 547 -26.70 -11.89 24.57
CA TYR A 547 -25.50 -11.32 23.96
C TYR A 547 -25.87 -10.19 23.02
N HIS A 548 -25.21 -9.04 23.20
CA HIS A 548 -25.24 -7.89 22.34
C HIS A 548 -23.81 -7.41 22.15
N PRO A 549 -23.27 -7.38 20.91
CA PRO A 549 -21.94 -6.84 20.68
C PRO A 549 -21.96 -5.32 20.90
N GLN A 550 -20.82 -4.76 21.30
CA GLN A 550 -20.68 -3.31 21.47
C GLN A 550 -20.81 -2.57 20.12
N ASP A 551 -20.25 -3.14 19.07
CA ASP A 551 -20.40 -2.70 17.67
C ASP A 551 -21.33 -3.72 16.98
N ASP A 552 -22.56 -3.31 16.69
CA ASP A 552 -23.59 -4.14 16.08
C ASP A 552 -23.73 -3.98 14.57
N HIS A 553 -22.92 -3.11 13.94
CA HIS A 553 -22.93 -2.93 12.48
C HIS A 553 -22.56 -4.23 11.78
N ASN A 554 -23.36 -4.61 10.79
CA ASN A 554 -23.29 -5.90 10.08
C ASN A 554 -23.49 -7.15 10.95
N PHE A 555 -23.76 -7.01 12.27
CA PHE A 555 -24.03 -8.16 13.12
C PHE A 555 -25.32 -8.85 12.69
N LEU A 556 -25.19 -10.12 12.27
CA LEU A 556 -26.31 -10.91 11.75
C LEU A 556 -27.14 -10.17 10.71
N LYS A 557 -26.45 -9.52 9.75
CA LYS A 557 -27.03 -8.60 8.75
C LYS A 557 -28.25 -9.15 8.02
N ASP A 558 -28.30 -10.47 7.82
CA ASP A 558 -29.40 -11.16 7.12
C ASP A 558 -30.59 -11.48 8.02
N TRP A 559 -30.45 -11.32 9.34
CA TRP A 559 -31.53 -11.58 10.29
C TRP A 559 -32.52 -10.42 10.35
N ARG A 560 -33.77 -10.72 10.64
CA ARG A 560 -34.86 -9.74 10.81
C ARG A 560 -35.63 -10.03 12.09
N ASN A 561 -35.99 -8.98 12.84
CA ASN A 561 -36.76 -9.11 14.09
C ASN A 561 -36.12 -10.10 15.08
N GLY A 562 -34.77 -10.11 15.17
CA GLY A 562 -34.02 -10.97 16.08
C GLY A 562 -34.03 -12.47 15.72
N THR A 563 -34.32 -12.82 14.45
CA THR A 563 -34.28 -14.20 13.97
C THR A 563 -33.76 -14.29 12.54
N TYR A 564 -33.28 -15.47 12.16
CA TYR A 564 -32.79 -15.80 10.82
C TYR A 564 -33.93 -15.92 9.80
N PRO A 565 -33.66 -15.81 8.49
CA PRO A 565 -34.66 -16.03 7.44
C PRO A 565 -35.30 -17.42 7.48
N ASP A 566 -36.50 -17.54 6.97
CA ASP A 566 -37.19 -18.83 6.85
C ASP A 566 -36.33 -19.82 6.04
N GLY A 567 -36.21 -21.05 6.55
CA GLY A 567 -35.38 -22.11 5.96
C GLY A 567 -33.89 -22.00 6.29
N TRP A 568 -33.44 -21.00 7.07
CA TRP A 568 -32.03 -20.84 7.40
C TRP A 568 -31.58 -21.47 8.72
N ALA A 569 -32.47 -22.14 9.43
CA ALA A 569 -32.18 -22.74 10.74
C ALA A 569 -30.92 -23.64 10.72
N ASN A 570 -30.78 -24.49 9.68
CA ASN A 570 -29.69 -25.44 9.51
C ASN A 570 -28.53 -24.95 8.66
N LYS A 571 -28.54 -23.67 8.23
CA LYS A 571 -27.43 -23.04 7.55
C LYS A 571 -26.42 -22.51 8.56
N PRO A 572 -25.12 -22.45 8.20
CA PRO A 572 -24.13 -21.81 9.05
C PRO A 572 -24.53 -20.37 9.38
N VAL A 573 -24.24 -19.91 10.59
CA VAL A 573 -24.34 -18.50 10.93
C VAL A 573 -23.22 -17.75 10.25
N THR A 574 -23.55 -16.60 9.64
CA THR A 574 -22.63 -15.68 8.98
C THR A 574 -22.83 -14.24 9.48
N CYS A 575 -22.03 -13.31 9.02
CA CYS A 575 -22.01 -11.93 9.55
C CYS A 575 -21.72 -11.91 11.05
N VAL A 576 -20.75 -12.70 11.48
CA VAL A 576 -20.21 -12.79 12.84
C VAL A 576 -18.71 -12.54 12.83
N SER A 577 -18.24 -11.69 13.73
CA SER A 577 -16.82 -11.40 13.89
C SER A 577 -16.10 -12.52 14.67
N LEU A 578 -14.78 -12.43 14.75
CA LEU A 578 -13.97 -13.32 15.60
C LEU A 578 -14.35 -13.19 17.07
N GLU A 579 -14.68 -11.99 17.54
CA GLU A 579 -15.17 -11.71 18.89
C GLU A 579 -16.54 -12.36 19.16
N ASP A 580 -17.48 -12.25 18.20
CA ASP A 580 -18.79 -12.89 18.29
C ASP A 580 -18.65 -14.43 18.37
N ALA A 581 -17.74 -14.99 17.56
CA ALA A 581 -17.44 -16.42 17.54
C ALA A 581 -16.84 -16.90 18.89
N ARG A 582 -15.92 -16.12 19.46
CA ARG A 582 -15.33 -16.40 20.78
C ARG A 582 -16.36 -16.30 21.90
N ALA A 583 -17.24 -15.31 21.84
CA ALA A 583 -18.30 -15.16 22.83
C ALA A 583 -19.26 -16.39 22.84
N TYR A 584 -19.67 -16.87 21.64
CA TYR A 584 -20.41 -18.09 21.50
C TYR A 584 -19.66 -19.31 22.06
N ALA A 585 -18.40 -19.48 21.68
CA ALA A 585 -17.61 -20.62 22.11
C ALA A 585 -17.44 -20.65 23.64
N ALA A 586 -17.16 -19.51 24.26
CA ALA A 586 -17.03 -19.38 25.70
C ALA A 586 -18.37 -19.73 26.43
N TRP A 587 -19.52 -19.24 25.92
CA TRP A 587 -20.85 -19.60 26.44
C TRP A 587 -21.10 -21.10 26.35
N ALA A 588 -20.71 -21.73 25.24
CA ALA A 588 -20.87 -23.16 25.02
C ALA A 588 -19.87 -24.04 25.81
N GLY A 589 -18.95 -23.43 26.57
CA GLY A 589 -17.85 -24.13 27.25
C GLY A 589 -16.80 -24.69 26.29
N LYS A 590 -16.67 -24.10 25.12
CA LYS A 590 -15.81 -24.49 24.03
C LYS A 590 -14.79 -23.37 23.71
N ARG A 591 -13.94 -23.58 22.73
CA ARG A 591 -13.03 -22.60 22.13
C ARG A 591 -13.08 -22.69 20.60
N LEU A 592 -12.47 -21.74 19.92
CA LEU A 592 -12.17 -21.91 18.49
C LEU A 592 -11.04 -22.93 18.33
N PRO A 593 -11.01 -23.70 17.23
CA PRO A 593 -9.90 -24.59 16.94
C PRO A 593 -8.65 -23.77 16.57
N HIS A 594 -7.49 -24.25 16.94
CA HIS A 594 -6.25 -23.81 16.29
C HIS A 594 -6.26 -24.20 14.81
N GLU A 595 -5.56 -23.45 13.98
CA GLU A 595 -5.53 -23.71 12.55
C GLU A 595 -4.99 -25.10 12.21
N TRP A 596 -3.96 -25.58 12.91
CA TRP A 596 -3.42 -26.92 12.74
C TRP A 596 -4.38 -28.02 13.24
N GLU A 597 -5.19 -27.75 14.25
CA GLU A 597 -6.29 -28.65 14.68
C GLU A 597 -7.37 -28.75 13.62
N TRP A 598 -7.76 -27.59 13.06
CA TRP A 598 -8.71 -27.52 11.97
C TRP A 598 -8.22 -28.35 10.78
N GLN A 599 -6.95 -28.17 10.38
CA GLN A 599 -6.39 -28.88 9.24
C GLN A 599 -6.27 -30.39 9.54
N TYR A 600 -5.79 -30.76 10.70
CA TYR A 600 -5.68 -32.17 11.10
C TYR A 600 -7.06 -32.86 11.10
N ALA A 601 -8.09 -32.23 11.66
CA ALA A 601 -9.46 -32.75 11.66
C ALA A 601 -10.04 -32.91 10.23
N ALA A 602 -9.64 -32.06 9.31
CA ALA A 602 -10.07 -32.08 7.91
C ALA A 602 -9.28 -33.07 7.05
N GLN A 603 -7.97 -33.14 7.24
CA GLN A 603 -7.03 -33.86 6.39
C GLN A 603 -6.73 -35.28 6.86
N GLY A 604 -6.80 -35.56 8.16
CA GLY A 604 -6.25 -36.79 8.72
C GLY A 604 -4.72 -36.79 8.66
N THR A 605 -4.15 -37.96 8.38
CA THR A 605 -2.69 -38.20 8.41
C THR A 605 -2.06 -38.45 7.02
N ASP A 606 -2.84 -38.43 5.95
CA ASP A 606 -2.39 -38.83 4.61
C ASP A 606 -2.06 -37.66 3.67
N GLY A 607 -2.17 -36.41 4.15
CA GLY A 607 -1.80 -35.23 3.39
C GLY A 607 -2.73 -34.88 2.23
N ARG A 608 -3.97 -35.39 2.23
CA ARG A 608 -4.97 -35.13 1.19
C ARG A 608 -5.28 -33.64 1.01
N LEU A 609 -5.63 -33.24 -0.22
CA LEU A 609 -5.90 -31.86 -0.57
C LEU A 609 -7.32 -31.39 -0.19
N TYR A 610 -8.28 -32.31 -0.11
CA TYR A 610 -9.68 -32.06 0.29
C TYR A 610 -10.10 -33.11 1.30
N PRO A 611 -11.13 -32.86 2.12
CA PRO A 611 -11.59 -33.85 3.12
C PRO A 611 -11.86 -35.25 2.54
N TRP A 612 -12.33 -35.32 1.30
CA TRP A 612 -12.69 -36.55 0.58
C TRP A 612 -11.56 -37.14 -0.28
N GLY A 613 -10.38 -36.49 -0.39
CA GLY A 613 -9.23 -36.99 -1.18
C GLY A 613 -8.47 -35.92 -1.94
N ASN A 614 -7.84 -36.26 -3.07
CA ASN A 614 -6.94 -35.37 -3.80
C ASN A 614 -7.55 -34.74 -5.05
N SER A 615 -8.79 -35.07 -5.40
CA SER A 615 -9.48 -34.52 -6.57
C SER A 615 -10.74 -33.78 -6.16
N TRP A 616 -11.03 -32.69 -6.85
CA TRP A 616 -12.28 -31.95 -6.64
C TRP A 616 -13.50 -32.82 -6.96
N ASP A 617 -14.51 -32.82 -6.08
CA ASP A 617 -15.79 -33.48 -6.27
C ASP A 617 -16.94 -32.49 -5.95
N GLU A 618 -17.71 -32.09 -6.97
CA GLU A 618 -18.81 -31.17 -6.85
C GLU A 618 -19.95 -31.68 -5.97
N ARG A 619 -20.04 -32.99 -5.72
CA ARG A 619 -21.06 -33.58 -4.83
C ARG A 619 -20.70 -33.43 -3.36
N ALA A 620 -19.41 -33.19 -3.08
CA ALA A 620 -18.86 -33.11 -1.74
C ALA A 620 -18.88 -31.69 -1.15
N VAL A 621 -19.24 -30.68 -1.94
CA VAL A 621 -19.16 -29.27 -1.57
C VAL A 621 -20.26 -28.46 -2.23
N ALA A 622 -20.72 -27.38 -1.58
CA ALA A 622 -21.57 -26.39 -2.23
C ALA A 622 -20.88 -25.82 -3.46
N ALA A 623 -21.54 -25.87 -4.62
CA ALA A 623 -20.95 -25.35 -5.88
C ALA A 623 -20.60 -23.87 -5.73
N PRO A 624 -19.36 -23.44 -6.09
CA PRO A 624 -18.96 -22.05 -6.02
C PRO A 624 -19.84 -21.17 -6.90
N TYR A 625 -20.58 -20.27 -6.29
CA TYR A 625 -21.49 -19.34 -6.97
C TYR A 625 -20.69 -18.19 -7.58
N LYS A 626 -20.89 -17.98 -8.88
CA LYS A 626 -20.27 -16.90 -9.65
C LYS A 626 -21.33 -15.87 -10.01
N GLY A 627 -21.44 -14.85 -9.22
CA GLY A 627 -22.42 -13.78 -9.46
C GLY A 627 -22.18 -12.63 -8.50
N ARG A 628 -22.99 -11.58 -8.66
CA ARG A 628 -22.90 -10.38 -7.83
C ARG A 628 -23.80 -10.44 -6.59
N ASP A 629 -24.74 -11.36 -6.59
CA ASP A 629 -25.64 -11.58 -5.45
C ASP A 629 -25.01 -12.51 -4.41
N LEU A 630 -25.55 -12.50 -3.22
CA LEU A 630 -25.16 -13.37 -2.13
C LEU A 630 -26.35 -14.26 -1.74
N PRO A 631 -26.54 -15.43 -2.40
CA PRO A 631 -27.74 -16.27 -2.20
C PRO A 631 -27.78 -16.94 -0.82
N GLY A 632 -26.70 -16.91 -0.06
CA GLY A 632 -26.53 -17.55 1.21
C GLY A 632 -25.90 -18.95 1.13
N PRO A 633 -25.39 -19.48 2.27
CA PRO A 633 -24.75 -20.79 2.33
C PRO A 633 -25.76 -21.93 2.16
N ALA A 634 -25.26 -23.12 1.88
CA ALA A 634 -26.01 -24.36 1.94
C ALA A 634 -26.26 -24.81 3.40
N ASP A 635 -27.19 -25.75 3.62
CA ASP A 635 -27.36 -26.40 4.92
C ASP A 635 -26.08 -27.19 5.27
N VAL A 636 -25.72 -27.23 6.55
CA VAL A 636 -24.43 -27.83 7.00
C VAL A 636 -24.33 -29.34 6.75
N ASP A 637 -25.44 -30.01 6.48
CA ASP A 637 -25.53 -31.45 6.17
C ASP A 637 -25.89 -31.75 4.70
N ALA A 638 -25.90 -30.71 3.84
CA ALA A 638 -26.31 -30.85 2.43
C ALA A 638 -25.34 -31.72 1.62
N HIS A 639 -24.06 -31.81 1.99
CA HIS A 639 -23.01 -32.48 1.24
C HIS A 639 -22.33 -33.62 2.04
N PRO A 640 -23.02 -34.74 2.33
CA PRO A 640 -22.45 -35.81 3.16
C PRO A 640 -21.21 -36.49 2.58
N ALA A 641 -21.00 -36.40 1.24
CA ALA A 641 -19.78 -36.88 0.56
C ALA A 641 -18.52 -36.03 0.91
N GLY A 642 -18.70 -34.87 1.51
CA GLY A 642 -17.65 -33.97 1.96
C GLY A 642 -17.06 -34.28 3.34
N ALA A 643 -17.41 -35.40 3.94
CA ALA A 643 -16.91 -35.80 5.26
C ALA A 643 -15.40 -35.99 5.27
N SER A 644 -14.72 -35.48 6.30
CA SER A 644 -13.32 -35.76 6.57
C SER A 644 -13.11 -37.24 7.02
N PRO A 645 -11.84 -37.73 7.08
CA PRO A 645 -11.55 -39.06 7.59
C PRO A 645 -12.09 -39.34 8.99
N PHE A 646 -12.21 -38.30 9.82
CA PHE A 646 -12.80 -38.41 11.16
C PHE A 646 -14.32 -38.18 11.21
N GLY A 647 -14.93 -37.83 10.06
CA GLY A 647 -16.38 -37.57 9.97
C GLY A 647 -16.79 -36.13 10.29
N VAL A 648 -15.83 -35.18 10.23
CA VAL A 648 -16.12 -33.74 10.32
C VAL A 648 -16.62 -33.25 8.96
N MET A 649 -17.67 -32.45 8.96
CA MET A 649 -18.38 -31.99 7.77
C MET A 649 -18.08 -30.51 7.46
N ASP A 650 -18.35 -30.11 6.22
CA ASP A 650 -18.21 -28.70 5.80
C ASP A 650 -16.83 -28.08 6.10
N MET A 651 -15.76 -28.83 5.84
CA MET A 651 -14.38 -28.36 6.02
C MET A 651 -13.85 -27.65 4.76
N THR A 652 -14.55 -27.75 3.64
CA THR A 652 -14.19 -27.07 2.38
C THR A 652 -15.44 -26.52 1.72
N GLY A 653 -15.37 -25.26 1.29
CA GLY A 653 -16.50 -24.54 0.70
C GLY A 653 -17.52 -24.09 1.73
N ASN A 654 -18.70 -23.77 1.27
CA ASN A 654 -19.83 -23.26 2.05
C ASN A 654 -19.51 -21.90 2.71
N ILE A 655 -18.77 -21.86 3.82
CA ILE A 655 -18.33 -20.62 4.45
C ILE A 655 -16.86 -20.68 4.88
N TRP A 656 -16.21 -19.53 4.91
CA TRP A 656 -14.95 -19.36 5.60
C TRP A 656 -15.12 -19.57 7.11
N LEU A 657 -14.14 -20.19 7.74
CA LEU A 657 -14.17 -20.55 9.16
C LEU A 657 -13.04 -19.86 9.91
N TRP A 658 -13.39 -19.08 10.93
CA TRP A 658 -12.44 -18.48 11.86
C TRP A 658 -11.62 -19.53 12.60
N THR A 659 -10.32 -19.30 12.74
CA THR A 659 -9.41 -20.07 13.59
C THR A 659 -8.60 -19.15 14.52
N ASP A 660 -7.31 -19.03 14.33
CA ASP A 660 -6.40 -18.27 15.18
C ASP A 660 -6.35 -16.77 14.83
N GLU A 661 -5.97 -15.99 15.81
CA GLU A 661 -5.61 -14.58 15.64
C GLU A 661 -4.11 -14.40 15.87
N PHE A 662 -3.48 -13.62 15.00
CA PHE A 662 -2.10 -13.20 15.11
C PHE A 662 -2.04 -11.68 15.29
N VAL A 663 -1.09 -11.23 16.10
CA VAL A 663 -0.92 -9.82 16.45
C VAL A 663 0.54 -9.44 16.47
N ASP A 664 0.85 -8.28 15.95
CA ASP A 664 2.09 -7.57 16.16
C ASP A 664 1.83 -6.12 16.64
N GLU A 665 2.86 -5.30 16.69
CA GLU A 665 2.73 -3.91 17.14
C GLU A 665 1.80 -3.09 16.24
N HIS A 666 1.81 -3.36 14.93
CA HIS A 666 1.09 -2.59 13.92
C HIS A 666 -0.12 -3.32 13.31
N THR A 667 -0.25 -4.64 13.48
CA THR A 667 -1.27 -5.43 12.77
C THR A 667 -1.99 -6.41 13.67
N ARG A 668 -3.27 -6.66 13.38
CA ARG A 668 -4.07 -7.81 13.83
C ARG A 668 -4.56 -8.56 12.61
N SER A 669 -4.50 -9.89 12.65
CA SER A 669 -5.06 -10.71 11.57
C SER A 669 -5.68 -11.98 12.11
N GLY A 670 -6.83 -12.38 11.54
CA GLY A 670 -7.45 -13.67 11.76
C GLY A 670 -7.11 -14.62 10.61
N VAL A 671 -6.85 -15.87 10.92
CA VAL A 671 -6.71 -16.91 9.90
C VAL A 671 -8.07 -17.53 9.62
N VAL A 672 -8.44 -17.61 8.34
CA VAL A 672 -9.69 -18.18 7.86
C VAL A 672 -9.43 -19.35 6.92
N ARG A 673 -10.27 -20.40 7.06
CA ARG A 673 -10.06 -21.68 6.41
C ARG A 673 -11.26 -22.14 5.58
N GLY A 674 -10.98 -22.97 4.58
CA GLY A 674 -11.96 -23.76 3.84
C GLY A 674 -12.55 -23.09 2.60
N GLY A 675 -12.44 -21.80 2.44
CA GLY A 675 -13.12 -21.09 1.37
C GLY A 675 -14.63 -20.98 1.57
N SER A 676 -15.34 -20.35 0.64
CA SER A 676 -16.79 -20.17 0.74
C SER A 676 -17.54 -20.53 -0.54
N TYR A 677 -18.87 -20.52 -0.47
CA TYR A 677 -19.76 -20.70 -1.63
C TYR A 677 -19.68 -19.53 -2.62
N TYR A 678 -19.19 -18.35 -2.22
CA TYR A 678 -19.13 -17.16 -3.05
C TYR A 678 -17.77 -17.02 -3.74
N ARG A 679 -17.79 -16.78 -5.05
CA ARG A 679 -16.58 -16.54 -5.84
C ARG A 679 -16.81 -15.38 -6.79
N PRO A 680 -16.41 -14.15 -6.41
CA PRO A 680 -16.51 -12.99 -7.29
C PRO A 680 -15.58 -13.17 -8.50
N GLN A 681 -15.87 -12.51 -9.62
CA GLN A 681 -15.09 -12.68 -10.84
C GLN A 681 -13.95 -11.67 -10.94
N GLY A 682 -14.18 -10.41 -10.85
CA GLY A 682 -13.14 -9.39 -10.95
C GLY A 682 -12.32 -9.23 -9.67
N SER A 683 -13.00 -9.27 -8.53
CA SER A 683 -12.43 -8.92 -7.22
C SER A 683 -11.74 -10.08 -6.49
N MET A 684 -11.70 -11.27 -7.07
CA MET A 684 -11.00 -12.43 -6.49
C MET A 684 -9.47 -12.28 -6.46
N TRP A 685 -8.94 -11.20 -6.99
CA TRP A 685 -7.51 -10.93 -7.04
C TRP A 685 -6.89 -10.85 -5.63
N TYR A 686 -7.54 -10.16 -4.71
CA TYR A 686 -6.96 -9.94 -3.38
C TYR A 686 -7.36 -11.00 -2.35
N PHE A 687 -8.57 -11.55 -2.44
CA PHE A 687 -9.01 -12.61 -1.55
C PHE A 687 -9.51 -13.83 -2.35
N PRO A 688 -8.60 -14.59 -2.96
CA PRO A 688 -8.96 -15.80 -3.68
C PRO A 688 -9.46 -16.88 -2.72
N GLN A 689 -10.13 -17.90 -3.26
CA GLN A 689 -10.63 -19.01 -2.47
C GLN A 689 -9.51 -19.98 -2.07
N ALA A 690 -9.55 -20.45 -0.80
CA ALA A 690 -8.67 -21.47 -0.24
C ALA A 690 -9.45 -22.78 -0.02
N TYR A 691 -9.79 -23.49 -1.10
CA TYR A 691 -10.55 -24.73 -1.01
C TYR A 691 -9.69 -25.94 -0.63
N LYS A 692 -8.37 -25.88 -0.86
CA LYS A 692 -7.48 -26.94 -0.43
C LYS A 692 -7.13 -26.83 1.04
N LEU A 693 -7.02 -28.00 1.70
CA LEU A 693 -6.72 -28.08 3.12
C LEU A 693 -5.31 -27.59 3.52
N ASN A 694 -4.44 -27.36 2.56
CA ASN A 694 -3.12 -26.78 2.74
C ASN A 694 -3.04 -25.32 2.27
N GLU A 695 -4.15 -24.63 2.21
CA GLU A 695 -4.25 -23.20 1.90
C GLU A 695 -5.05 -22.49 2.98
N HIS A 696 -4.71 -21.24 3.31
CA HIS A 696 -5.47 -20.38 4.22
C HIS A 696 -5.50 -18.93 3.76
N GLY A 697 -6.45 -18.14 4.27
CA GLY A 697 -6.52 -16.71 4.09
C GLY A 697 -6.12 -15.96 5.37
N LYS A 698 -5.26 -14.97 5.23
CA LYS A 698 -4.98 -13.99 6.28
C LYS A 698 -5.97 -12.84 6.14
N TYR A 699 -6.85 -12.68 7.13
CA TYR A 699 -7.86 -11.64 7.15
C TYR A 699 -7.46 -10.52 8.10
N LEU A 700 -7.20 -9.32 7.58
CA LEU A 700 -6.80 -8.18 8.41
C LEU A 700 -7.98 -7.70 9.25
N LEU A 701 -7.78 -7.68 10.57
CA LEU A 701 -8.80 -7.31 11.56
C LEU A 701 -8.67 -5.83 11.93
N MET A 702 -9.80 -5.14 11.94
CA MET A 702 -9.89 -3.76 12.42
C MET A 702 -10.95 -3.62 13.51
N ALA A 703 -12.20 -3.86 13.17
CA ALA A 703 -13.36 -3.72 14.03
C ALA A 703 -14.46 -4.67 13.57
N PRO A 704 -15.32 -5.14 14.48
CA PRO A 704 -16.41 -6.05 14.11
C PRO A 704 -17.29 -5.57 12.96
N SER A 705 -17.56 -4.27 12.86
CA SER A 705 -18.33 -3.66 11.76
C SER A 705 -17.79 -4.02 10.38
N LYS A 706 -16.48 -3.91 10.19
CA LYS A 706 -15.79 -4.22 8.95
C LYS A 706 -15.56 -5.72 8.79
N ASP A 707 -15.22 -6.41 9.87
CA ASP A 707 -14.73 -7.79 9.83
C ASP A 707 -15.83 -8.82 9.60
N ARG A 708 -17.12 -8.49 9.85
CA ARG A 708 -18.26 -9.35 9.58
C ARG A 708 -18.54 -9.46 8.10
N ALA A 709 -18.60 -10.68 7.59
CA ALA A 709 -18.87 -10.95 6.17
C ALA A 709 -19.98 -12.00 6.00
N GLY A 710 -20.74 -11.89 4.91
CA GLY A 710 -21.85 -12.80 4.59
C GLY A 710 -21.41 -14.22 4.23
N THR A 711 -20.12 -14.48 4.14
CA THR A 711 -19.52 -15.78 3.83
C THR A 711 -18.61 -16.31 4.93
N LEU A 712 -18.59 -15.67 6.09
CA LEU A 712 -17.65 -15.93 7.18
C LEU A 712 -18.39 -16.33 8.45
N GLY A 713 -18.07 -17.48 9.00
CA GLY A 713 -18.62 -18.05 10.22
C GLY A 713 -17.55 -18.82 10.99
N PHE A 714 -17.95 -19.82 11.78
CA PHE A 714 -17.04 -20.55 12.66
C PHE A 714 -17.53 -21.92 13.07
N ARG A 715 -16.66 -22.70 13.67
CA ARG A 715 -16.94 -23.91 14.44
C ARG A 715 -16.14 -23.92 15.73
N CYS A 716 -16.50 -24.75 16.68
CA CYS A 716 -15.80 -24.82 17.95
C CYS A 716 -15.03 -26.14 18.12
N ALA A 717 -14.03 -26.09 19.00
CA ALA A 717 -13.27 -27.23 19.50
C ALA A 717 -13.33 -27.30 21.03
N MET A 718 -12.92 -28.43 21.59
CA MET A 718 -12.87 -28.68 23.01
C MET A 718 -11.72 -29.63 23.33
N ASP A 719 -10.98 -29.36 24.37
CA ASP A 719 -9.87 -30.22 24.82
C ASP A 719 -10.40 -31.54 25.38
N GLU A 720 -9.60 -32.63 25.25
CA GLU A 720 -9.85 -33.95 25.86
C GLU A 720 -8.97 -34.20 27.06
#